data_5fa9b89c447b906ff13b73581a752bf3
#
_entry.id   5fa9b89c447b906ff13b73581a752bf3
#
_cell.length_a   1.000
_cell.length_b   1.000
_cell.length_c   1.000
_cell.angle_alpha   90.00
_cell.angle_beta   90.00
_cell.angle_gamma   90.00
#
_symmetry.space_group_name_H-M   'P 1'
#
loop_
_entity.id
_entity.type
_entity.pdbx_description
1 polymer ?
#
loop_
_entity_poly.entity_id
_entity_poly.type
_entity_poly.pdbx_seq_one_letter_code
_entity_poly.pdbx_strand_id
1 'polypeptide(L)'
;MYTHAQTIRLYHIGICRKLRACIVQIAVILALAFTHTSIYAQINAEQAVTVGRNSMYFEDYMLAIQYFNRAISAKPYLALPYFYRAVAKFNLEDYRGAAEDAGRAIELNPFLSDAWEVRGVARQNYDDNAGAVSDYDHALALLPRNRQILFNKAMAQTALKEYAAADSTFSELLEHYPRFESAYLGRARERLEAPGTDTVIALKDIAKALEINPSSFNGHAMAAELAMRRGAAYNDTAMCHLEKAIKLRPNIAGLYINRAYLKYNKDDYDGALDDFDHAIALEPYNTVALFNRGLLETEVSDYDKARADFDRVLSLEPDNVRARYQRAYINGQQRRYEKAIDDINYVIKAFPDFPSGLYMRSEFYRHSGDTRRAEADYNRAVALSRKLRPDAQGKVESDYTPTELSDDEVARRRFATLLTVEQQQPIDAEYNNPDIRGKVQDRNISIEPQGWVEISYYNAPTELHTTTYFMKDVDMLNATGALRNKVMVTSNVPGSLDDTMAQRHFTSIEDYTSYMATHTPRAVDFVGRAMDYMTLRDYDAAIKDLDRAIALKNDYALTYILRAQARHHKLSLPADDKEGTDATTRTALRHATYNEILSDLDNALRLDPTNAFAWYDKACLYIESGLDSEALEAINRAIEIKDDFGEAFFNRGYLYMRMGNTKAGAADLGRAGELGVPGAYNLLKRLTQ
;
A
#
# COMPACT_ATOMS: atom_id res chain seq x y z
N MET A 1 25.76 -35.67 -86.63
CA MET A 1 25.81 -34.50 -85.66
C MET A 1 24.41 -34.01 -85.10
N TYR A 2 23.33 -34.36 -85.73
CA TYR A 2 22.00 -33.89 -85.31
C TYR A 2 21.38 -34.65 -84.09
N THR A 3 21.77 -35.89 -83.88
CA THR A 3 21.20 -36.73 -82.80
C THR A 3 21.82 -36.42 -81.41
N HIS A 4 23.05 -35.94 -81.35
CA HIS A 4 23.70 -35.60 -80.08
C HIS A 4 23.23 -34.31 -79.45
N ALA A 5 22.80 -33.30 -80.26
CA ALA A 5 22.32 -32.03 -79.80
C ALA A 5 20.87 -32.12 -79.19
N GLN A 6 20.03 -33.05 -79.71
CA GLN A 6 18.70 -33.30 -79.16
C GLN A 6 18.75 -34.05 -77.81
N THR A 7 19.70 -34.96 -77.63
CA THR A 7 19.88 -35.69 -76.36
C THR A 7 20.37 -34.78 -75.23
N ILE A 8 21.31 -33.85 -75.51
CA ILE A 8 21.76 -32.86 -74.53
C ILE A 8 20.64 -31.88 -74.16
N ARG A 9 19.82 -31.46 -75.12
CA ARG A 9 18.65 -30.54 -74.85
C ARG A 9 17.57 -31.21 -73.98
N LEU A 10 17.30 -32.48 -74.16
CA LEU A 10 16.37 -33.28 -73.34
C LEU A 10 16.93 -33.52 -71.95
N TYR A 11 18.24 -33.70 -71.81
CA TYR A 11 18.91 -33.85 -70.51
C TYR A 11 18.89 -32.55 -69.69
N HIS A 12 19.13 -31.37 -70.33
CA HIS A 12 19.02 -30.06 -69.70
C HIS A 12 17.59 -29.71 -69.27
N ILE A 13 16.56 -30.04 -70.07
CA ILE A 13 15.17 -29.85 -69.71
C ILE A 13 14.76 -30.75 -68.56
N GLY A 14 15.28 -31.98 -68.47
CA GLY A 14 15.03 -32.92 -67.35
C GLY A 14 15.65 -32.44 -66.05
N ILE A 15 16.88 -31.89 -66.09
CA ILE A 15 17.56 -31.30 -64.91
C ILE A 15 16.84 -30.05 -64.46
N CYS A 16 16.45 -29.12 -65.35
CA CYS A 16 15.70 -27.94 -65.00
C CYS A 16 14.33 -28.25 -64.39
N ARG A 17 13.64 -29.28 -64.87
CA ARG A 17 12.35 -29.72 -64.24
C ARG A 17 12.55 -30.31 -62.86
N LYS A 18 13.61 -31.13 -62.64
CA LYS A 18 13.97 -31.67 -61.31
C LYS A 18 14.37 -30.55 -60.32
N LEU A 19 15.19 -29.58 -60.79
CA LEU A 19 15.56 -28.44 -59.96
C LEU A 19 14.36 -27.56 -59.55
N ARG A 20 13.43 -27.28 -60.52
CA ARG A 20 12.18 -26.57 -60.20
C ARG A 20 11.30 -27.34 -59.22
N ALA A 21 11.18 -28.66 -59.36
CA ALA A 21 10.45 -29.50 -58.42
C ALA A 21 11.03 -29.47 -57.02
N CYS A 22 12.41 -29.54 -56.90
CA CYS A 22 13.10 -29.41 -55.61
C CYS A 22 12.91 -28.00 -54.98
N ILE A 23 12.99 -26.92 -55.77
CA ILE A 23 12.75 -25.55 -55.26
C ILE A 23 11.31 -25.39 -54.79
N VAL A 24 10.33 -25.92 -55.49
CA VAL A 24 8.92 -25.89 -55.07
C VAL A 24 8.74 -26.72 -53.79
N GLN A 25 9.35 -27.90 -53.67
CA GLN A 25 9.29 -28.72 -52.46
C GLN A 25 9.96 -28.03 -51.27
N ILE A 26 11.11 -27.38 -51.45
CA ILE A 26 11.79 -26.61 -50.40
C ILE A 26 10.94 -25.39 -50.00
N ALA A 27 10.30 -24.67 -50.95
CA ALA A 27 9.42 -23.56 -50.69
C ALA A 27 8.15 -23.99 -49.91
N VAL A 28 7.60 -25.18 -50.25
CA VAL A 28 6.44 -25.74 -49.50
C VAL A 28 6.88 -26.21 -48.10
N ILE A 29 8.04 -26.80 -47.92
CA ILE A 29 8.56 -27.21 -46.63
C ILE A 29 8.86 -25.95 -45.75
N LEU A 30 9.44 -24.90 -46.32
CA LEU A 30 9.63 -23.62 -45.64
C LEU A 30 8.30 -22.95 -45.28
N ALA A 31 7.34 -22.93 -46.21
CA ALA A 31 5.99 -22.42 -45.93
C ALA A 31 5.27 -23.19 -44.80
N LEU A 32 5.37 -24.54 -44.81
CA LEU A 32 4.86 -25.39 -43.74
C LEU A 32 5.62 -25.22 -42.44
N ALA A 33 6.94 -25.03 -42.46
CA ALA A 33 7.72 -24.72 -41.25
C ALA A 33 7.34 -23.35 -40.66
N PHE A 34 7.13 -22.33 -41.48
CA PHE A 34 6.63 -21.02 -41.02
C PHE A 34 5.20 -21.08 -40.49
N THR A 35 4.34 -21.94 -41.02
CA THR A 35 2.99 -22.13 -40.48
C THR A 35 2.99 -22.93 -39.17
N HIS A 36 3.94 -23.83 -38.98
CA HIS A 36 4.05 -24.61 -37.73
C HIS A 36 4.63 -23.80 -36.57
N THR A 37 5.48 -22.80 -36.81
CA THR A 37 5.99 -21.94 -35.75
C THR A 37 4.94 -20.94 -35.22
N SER A 38 3.88 -20.69 -35.99
CA SER A 38 2.76 -19.82 -35.57
C SER A 38 1.66 -20.53 -34.76
N ILE A 39 1.68 -21.86 -34.69
CA ILE A 39 0.62 -22.65 -34.01
C ILE A 39 0.91 -22.86 -32.52
N TYR A 40 2.15 -22.65 -32.06
CA TYR A 40 2.51 -22.91 -30.65
C TYR A 40 2.29 -21.76 -29.68
N ALA A 41 1.78 -20.61 -30.09
CA ALA A 41 1.61 -19.44 -29.20
C ALA A 41 0.28 -18.67 -29.36
N GLN A 42 -0.76 -19.24 -29.94
CA GLN A 42 -2.07 -18.59 -29.83
C GLN A 42 -2.64 -18.92 -28.45
N ILE A 43 -2.30 -18.08 -27.45
CA ILE A 43 -2.99 -18.08 -26.17
C ILE A 43 -4.46 -17.85 -26.50
N ASN A 44 -5.30 -18.84 -26.22
CA ASN A 44 -6.74 -18.68 -26.37
C ASN A 44 -7.20 -17.67 -25.32
N ALA A 45 -7.48 -16.43 -25.75
CA ALA A 45 -7.89 -15.35 -24.86
C ALA A 45 -9.10 -15.73 -24.02
N GLU A 46 -10.03 -16.51 -24.57
CA GLU A 46 -11.24 -16.98 -23.86
C GLU A 46 -10.89 -18.00 -22.77
N GLN A 47 -9.94 -18.87 -23.04
CA GLN A 47 -9.42 -19.80 -22.04
C GLN A 47 -8.68 -19.03 -20.93
N ALA A 48 -7.86 -18.05 -21.28
CA ALA A 48 -7.17 -17.20 -20.28
C ALA A 48 -8.19 -16.45 -19.39
N VAL A 49 -9.26 -15.89 -19.97
CA VAL A 49 -10.35 -15.27 -19.19
C VAL A 49 -11.00 -16.28 -18.25
N THR A 50 -11.25 -17.50 -18.74
CA THR A 50 -11.89 -18.54 -17.92
C THR A 50 -10.98 -18.93 -16.73
N VAL A 51 -9.69 -19.13 -16.97
CA VAL A 51 -8.72 -19.44 -15.89
C VAL A 51 -8.61 -18.27 -14.91
N GLY A 52 -8.52 -17.03 -15.42
CA GLY A 52 -8.49 -15.84 -14.57
C GLY A 52 -9.73 -15.72 -13.68
N ARG A 53 -10.93 -15.98 -14.21
CA ARG A 53 -12.16 -16.01 -13.40
C ARG A 53 -12.14 -17.12 -12.33
N ASN A 54 -11.63 -18.30 -12.67
CA ASN A 54 -11.46 -19.37 -11.70
C ASN A 54 -10.46 -18.98 -10.61
N SER A 55 -9.36 -18.31 -10.95
CA SER A 55 -8.41 -17.78 -9.96
C SER A 55 -9.09 -16.76 -9.03
N MET A 56 -9.96 -15.89 -9.56
CA MET A 56 -10.76 -14.97 -8.72
C MET A 56 -11.69 -15.72 -7.77
N TYR A 57 -12.31 -16.80 -8.21
CA TYR A 57 -13.18 -17.62 -7.36
C TYR A 57 -12.41 -18.23 -6.17
N PHE A 58 -11.12 -18.54 -6.36
CA PHE A 58 -10.23 -19.00 -5.30
C PHE A 58 -9.50 -17.85 -4.58
N GLU A 59 -9.92 -16.60 -4.80
CA GLU A 59 -9.35 -15.40 -4.20
C GLU A 59 -7.88 -15.12 -4.58
N ASP A 60 -7.37 -15.79 -5.61
CA ASP A 60 -6.03 -15.52 -6.14
C ASP A 60 -6.08 -14.42 -7.21
N TYR A 61 -6.28 -13.19 -6.74
CA TYR A 61 -6.42 -12.02 -7.61
C TYR A 61 -5.14 -11.69 -8.38
N MET A 62 -3.97 -11.94 -7.78
CA MET A 62 -2.69 -11.71 -8.45
C MET A 62 -2.56 -12.61 -9.69
N LEU A 63 -2.83 -13.89 -9.52
CA LEU A 63 -2.81 -14.85 -10.64
C LEU A 63 -3.90 -14.54 -11.67
N ALA A 64 -5.09 -14.14 -11.22
CA ALA A 64 -6.18 -13.73 -12.09
C ALA A 64 -5.75 -12.57 -13.01
N ILE A 65 -5.10 -11.54 -12.46
CA ILE A 65 -4.57 -10.40 -13.22
C ILE A 65 -3.59 -10.87 -14.31
N GLN A 66 -2.70 -11.83 -14.01
CA GLN A 66 -1.76 -12.34 -15.00
C GLN A 66 -2.45 -13.04 -16.17
N TYR A 67 -3.51 -13.80 -15.90
CA TYR A 67 -4.31 -14.42 -16.96
C TYR A 67 -5.11 -13.38 -17.77
N PHE A 68 -5.65 -12.34 -17.13
CA PHE A 68 -6.31 -11.26 -17.86
C PHE A 68 -5.32 -10.44 -18.69
N ASN A 69 -4.09 -10.21 -18.20
CA ASN A 69 -3.01 -9.62 -19.00
C ASN A 69 -2.72 -10.41 -20.26
N ARG A 70 -2.63 -11.74 -20.16
CA ARG A 70 -2.43 -12.64 -21.31
C ARG A 70 -3.61 -12.55 -22.29
N ALA A 71 -4.86 -12.48 -21.79
CA ALA A 71 -6.04 -12.32 -22.63
C ALA A 71 -6.06 -10.97 -23.36
N ILE A 72 -5.69 -9.89 -22.66
CA ILE A 72 -5.59 -8.53 -23.20
C ILE A 72 -4.50 -8.46 -24.28
N SER A 73 -3.32 -9.01 -24.00
CA SER A 73 -2.23 -9.05 -24.98
C SER A 73 -2.61 -9.82 -26.25
N ALA A 74 -3.38 -10.90 -26.11
CA ALA A 74 -3.84 -11.69 -27.26
C ALA A 74 -4.97 -11.01 -28.04
N LYS A 75 -5.94 -10.36 -27.35
CA LYS A 75 -7.12 -9.72 -27.95
C LYS A 75 -7.43 -8.39 -27.21
N PRO A 76 -6.73 -7.29 -27.48
CA PRO A 76 -6.86 -6.02 -26.75
C PRO A 76 -8.20 -5.29 -26.98
N TYR A 77 -9.01 -5.76 -27.91
CA TYR A 77 -10.32 -5.20 -28.23
C TYR A 77 -11.48 -5.83 -27.46
N LEU A 78 -11.22 -6.81 -26.59
CA LEU A 78 -12.24 -7.43 -25.75
C LEU A 78 -12.45 -6.63 -24.47
N ALA A 79 -13.68 -6.22 -24.17
CA ALA A 79 -14.01 -5.48 -22.93
C ALA A 79 -13.90 -6.34 -21.67
N LEU A 80 -14.33 -7.61 -21.73
CA LEU A 80 -14.43 -8.48 -20.54
C LEU A 80 -13.11 -8.72 -19.79
N PRO A 81 -11.95 -8.93 -20.44
CA PRO A 81 -10.69 -9.08 -19.71
C PRO A 81 -10.31 -7.85 -18.88
N TYR A 82 -10.56 -6.64 -19.41
CA TYR A 82 -10.34 -5.40 -18.65
C TYR A 82 -11.32 -5.28 -17.49
N PHE A 83 -12.59 -5.59 -17.71
CA PHE A 83 -13.59 -5.59 -16.64
C PHE A 83 -13.23 -6.54 -15.50
N TYR A 84 -12.88 -7.79 -15.79
CA TYR A 84 -12.49 -8.74 -14.74
C TYR A 84 -11.18 -8.35 -14.07
N ARG A 85 -10.23 -7.75 -14.80
CA ARG A 85 -9.00 -7.22 -14.20
C ARG A 85 -9.29 -6.04 -13.28
N ALA A 86 -10.24 -5.17 -13.66
CA ALA A 86 -10.72 -4.10 -12.79
C ALA A 86 -11.31 -4.64 -11.48
N VAL A 87 -12.14 -5.70 -11.56
CA VAL A 87 -12.69 -6.35 -10.36
C VAL A 87 -11.60 -6.97 -9.50
N ALA A 88 -10.60 -7.63 -10.10
CA ALA A 88 -9.48 -8.20 -9.37
C ALA A 88 -8.64 -7.14 -8.67
N LYS A 89 -8.32 -6.03 -9.35
CA LYS A 89 -7.60 -4.88 -8.77
C LYS A 89 -8.40 -4.22 -7.63
N PHE A 90 -9.72 -4.09 -7.80
CA PHE A 90 -10.61 -3.56 -6.78
C PHE A 90 -10.53 -4.38 -5.48
N ASN A 91 -10.55 -5.71 -5.58
CA ASN A 91 -10.42 -6.58 -4.42
C ASN A 91 -9.03 -6.54 -3.77
N LEU A 92 -8.01 -6.09 -4.50
CA LEU A 92 -6.67 -5.80 -3.99
C LEU A 92 -6.53 -4.35 -3.49
N GLU A 93 -7.63 -3.58 -3.44
CA GLU A 93 -7.70 -2.18 -3.02
C GLU A 93 -6.92 -1.21 -3.94
N ASP A 94 -6.56 -1.65 -5.15
CA ASP A 94 -6.06 -0.78 -6.22
C ASP A 94 -7.23 -0.10 -6.94
N TYR A 95 -7.87 0.83 -6.26
CA TYR A 95 -9.07 1.50 -6.76
C TYR A 95 -8.80 2.35 -8.00
N ARG A 96 -7.61 2.96 -8.12
CA ARG A 96 -7.24 3.76 -9.30
C ARG A 96 -7.03 2.88 -10.52
N GLY A 97 -6.24 1.82 -10.39
CA GLY A 97 -6.06 0.85 -11.46
C GLY A 97 -7.35 0.12 -11.84
N ALA A 98 -8.24 -0.12 -10.88
CA ALA A 98 -9.57 -0.67 -11.14
C ALA A 98 -10.42 0.30 -11.97
N ALA A 99 -10.42 1.60 -11.63
CA ALA A 99 -11.16 2.62 -12.38
C ALA A 99 -10.63 2.80 -13.81
N GLU A 100 -9.31 2.72 -14.02
CA GLU A 100 -8.68 2.78 -15.34
C GLU A 100 -9.10 1.60 -16.23
N ASP A 101 -9.01 0.37 -15.70
CA ASP A 101 -9.40 -0.83 -16.43
C ASP A 101 -10.90 -0.88 -16.71
N ALA A 102 -11.74 -0.50 -15.74
CA ALA A 102 -13.18 -0.38 -15.96
C ALA A 102 -13.49 0.70 -17.01
N GLY A 103 -12.75 1.83 -16.99
CA GLY A 103 -12.84 2.86 -18.04
C GLY A 103 -12.51 2.29 -19.42
N ARG A 104 -11.45 1.49 -19.52
CA ARG A 104 -11.11 0.82 -20.79
C ARG A 104 -12.17 -0.19 -21.25
N ALA A 105 -12.76 -0.94 -20.31
CA ALA A 105 -13.86 -1.84 -20.62
C ALA A 105 -15.09 -1.08 -21.17
N ILE A 106 -15.42 0.09 -20.60
CA ILE A 106 -16.52 0.97 -21.04
C ILE A 106 -16.26 1.52 -22.45
N GLU A 107 -15.04 1.97 -22.73
CA GLU A 107 -14.66 2.44 -24.08
C GLU A 107 -14.88 1.37 -25.15
N LEU A 108 -14.57 0.11 -24.81
CA LEU A 108 -14.74 -1.03 -25.72
C LEU A 108 -16.18 -1.53 -25.79
N ASN A 109 -16.94 -1.43 -24.70
CA ASN A 109 -18.34 -1.80 -24.63
C ASN A 109 -19.12 -0.90 -23.65
N PRO A 110 -19.71 0.22 -24.13
CA PRO A 110 -20.47 1.15 -23.30
C PRO A 110 -21.75 0.56 -22.69
N PHE A 111 -22.22 -0.59 -23.18
CA PHE A 111 -23.42 -1.27 -22.69
C PHE A 111 -23.13 -2.25 -21.54
N LEU A 112 -21.89 -2.35 -21.09
CA LEU A 112 -21.52 -3.15 -19.94
C LEU A 112 -21.80 -2.38 -18.65
N SER A 113 -23.02 -2.48 -18.13
CA SER A 113 -23.48 -1.77 -16.90
C SER A 113 -22.58 -2.02 -15.70
N ASP A 114 -22.10 -3.26 -15.53
CA ASP A 114 -21.24 -3.66 -14.42
C ASP A 114 -19.89 -2.93 -14.44
N ALA A 115 -19.38 -2.56 -15.63
CA ALA A 115 -18.14 -1.79 -15.72
C ALA A 115 -18.33 -0.34 -15.25
N TRP A 116 -19.49 0.27 -15.52
CA TRP A 116 -19.86 1.56 -14.99
C TRP A 116 -20.01 1.51 -13.46
N GLU A 117 -20.67 0.47 -12.93
CA GLU A 117 -20.81 0.26 -11.49
C GLU A 117 -19.45 0.11 -10.81
N VAL A 118 -18.59 -0.79 -11.32
CA VAL A 118 -17.23 -1.00 -10.75
C VAL A 118 -16.40 0.28 -10.78
N ARG A 119 -16.46 1.05 -11.88
CA ARG A 119 -15.74 2.34 -11.95
C ARG A 119 -16.28 3.35 -10.95
N GLY A 120 -17.58 3.43 -10.79
CA GLY A 120 -18.23 4.30 -9.81
C GLY A 120 -17.83 3.96 -8.39
N VAL A 121 -17.89 2.68 -7.99
CA VAL A 121 -17.48 2.24 -6.65
C VAL A 121 -15.98 2.46 -6.43
N ALA A 122 -15.15 2.18 -7.44
CA ALA A 122 -13.72 2.45 -7.36
C ALA A 122 -13.42 3.95 -7.15
N ARG A 123 -14.13 4.84 -7.86
CA ARG A 123 -14.03 6.29 -7.73
C ARG A 123 -14.42 6.78 -6.33
N GLN A 124 -15.49 6.23 -5.73
CA GLN A 124 -15.87 6.55 -4.36
C GLN A 124 -14.74 6.24 -3.36
N ASN A 125 -14.03 5.12 -3.55
CA ASN A 125 -12.96 4.71 -2.65
C ASN A 125 -11.68 5.58 -2.72
N TYR A 126 -11.59 6.50 -3.69
CA TYR A 126 -10.54 7.54 -3.71
C TYR A 126 -11.13 8.95 -3.80
N ASP A 127 -12.33 9.15 -3.22
CA ASP A 127 -13.02 10.44 -3.03
C ASP A 127 -13.51 11.14 -4.31
N ASP A 128 -13.47 10.51 -5.48
CA ASP A 128 -14.10 11.05 -6.71
C ASP A 128 -15.61 10.76 -6.73
N ASN A 129 -16.32 11.27 -5.75
CA ASN A 129 -17.76 11.04 -5.60
C ASN A 129 -18.58 11.64 -6.76
N ALA A 130 -18.15 12.75 -7.35
CA ALA A 130 -18.83 13.35 -8.49
C ALA A 130 -18.72 12.47 -9.75
N GLY A 131 -17.52 11.96 -10.03
CA GLY A 131 -17.32 10.98 -11.08
C GLY A 131 -18.10 9.69 -10.87
N ALA A 132 -18.22 9.24 -9.60
CA ALA A 132 -19.01 8.07 -9.24
C ALA A 132 -20.50 8.27 -9.52
N VAL A 133 -21.11 9.41 -9.12
CA VAL A 133 -22.52 9.72 -9.43
C VAL A 133 -22.78 9.68 -10.94
N SER A 134 -21.88 10.29 -11.73
CA SER A 134 -21.99 10.24 -13.19
C SER A 134 -21.95 8.81 -13.75
N ASP A 135 -21.08 7.95 -13.20
CA ASP A 135 -21.00 6.54 -13.62
C ASP A 135 -22.27 5.77 -13.26
N TYR A 136 -22.81 6.00 -12.06
CA TYR A 136 -24.08 5.39 -11.64
C TYR A 136 -25.26 5.85 -12.48
N ASP A 137 -25.29 7.10 -12.93
CA ASP A 137 -26.32 7.59 -13.83
C ASP A 137 -26.29 6.84 -15.17
N HIS A 138 -25.10 6.59 -15.73
CA HIS A 138 -24.94 5.78 -16.93
C HIS A 138 -25.34 4.32 -16.70
N ALA A 139 -24.95 3.74 -15.58
CA ALA A 139 -25.33 2.37 -15.21
C ALA A 139 -26.85 2.23 -15.03
N LEU A 140 -27.51 3.20 -14.39
CA LEU A 140 -28.96 3.26 -14.21
C LEU A 140 -29.72 3.51 -15.53
N ALA A 141 -29.12 4.22 -16.48
CA ALA A 141 -29.71 4.35 -17.82
C ALA A 141 -29.80 2.98 -18.54
N LEU A 142 -28.87 2.06 -18.23
CA LEU A 142 -28.88 0.68 -18.75
C LEU A 142 -29.77 -0.26 -17.89
N LEU A 143 -29.73 -0.08 -16.57
CA LEU A 143 -30.45 -0.88 -15.57
C LEU A 143 -31.22 0.02 -14.58
N PRO A 144 -32.37 0.59 -14.97
CA PRO A 144 -33.03 1.69 -14.26
C PRO A 144 -33.44 1.42 -12.80
N ARG A 145 -33.56 0.16 -12.43
CA ARG A 145 -34.02 -0.23 -11.08
C ARG A 145 -33.00 -1.12 -10.35
N ASN A 146 -31.73 -1.01 -10.70
CA ASN A 146 -30.71 -1.78 -9.96
C ASN A 146 -30.61 -1.24 -8.53
N ARG A 147 -30.92 -2.12 -7.57
CA ARG A 147 -30.94 -1.79 -6.14
C ARG A 147 -29.59 -1.29 -5.65
N GLN A 148 -28.51 -1.97 -6.07
CA GLN A 148 -27.16 -1.66 -5.61
C GLN A 148 -26.66 -0.33 -6.17
N ILE A 149 -26.88 -0.10 -7.45
CA ILE A 149 -26.47 1.15 -8.12
C ILE A 149 -27.21 2.35 -7.53
N LEU A 150 -28.53 2.25 -7.27
CA LEU A 150 -29.30 3.31 -6.61
C LEU A 150 -28.75 3.60 -5.19
N PHE A 151 -28.42 2.55 -4.43
CA PHE A 151 -27.86 2.69 -3.10
C PHE A 151 -26.49 3.41 -3.14
N ASN A 152 -25.59 2.93 -4.00
CA ASN A 152 -24.25 3.51 -4.14
C ASN A 152 -24.32 4.97 -4.62
N LYS A 153 -25.23 5.28 -5.56
CA LYS A 153 -25.46 6.65 -6.01
C LYS A 153 -25.89 7.57 -4.85
N ALA A 154 -26.87 7.14 -4.06
CA ALA A 154 -27.36 7.92 -2.91
C ALA A 154 -26.24 8.15 -1.88
N MET A 155 -25.40 7.13 -1.63
CA MET A 155 -24.24 7.27 -0.75
C MET A 155 -23.20 8.27 -1.30
N ALA A 156 -22.91 8.24 -2.61
CA ALA A 156 -22.02 9.20 -3.23
C ALA A 156 -22.57 10.65 -3.17
N GLN A 157 -23.87 10.82 -3.39
CA GLN A 157 -24.55 12.12 -3.24
C GLN A 157 -24.49 12.64 -1.79
N THR A 158 -24.64 11.74 -0.80
CA THR A 158 -24.46 12.09 0.62
C THR A 158 -23.03 12.58 0.90
N ALA A 159 -22.02 11.89 0.38
CA ALA A 159 -20.62 12.31 0.52
C ALA A 159 -20.32 13.67 -0.14
N LEU A 160 -21.00 13.99 -1.25
CA LEU A 160 -20.97 15.32 -1.88
C LEU A 160 -21.78 16.37 -1.11
N LYS A 161 -22.47 16.00 -0.04
CA LYS A 161 -23.42 16.87 0.70
C LYS A 161 -24.61 17.34 -0.15
N GLU A 162 -24.95 16.60 -1.19
CA GLU A 162 -26.11 16.82 -2.03
C GLU A 162 -27.36 16.15 -1.40
N TYR A 163 -27.66 16.53 -0.17
CA TYR A 163 -28.63 15.83 0.69
C TYR A 163 -30.02 15.69 0.07
N ALA A 164 -30.55 16.72 -0.58
CA ALA A 164 -31.86 16.65 -1.23
C ALA A 164 -31.90 15.62 -2.38
N ALA A 165 -30.81 15.50 -3.16
CA ALA A 165 -30.69 14.50 -4.22
C ALA A 165 -30.54 13.09 -3.63
N ALA A 166 -29.74 12.94 -2.56
CA ALA A 166 -29.57 11.68 -1.85
C ALA A 166 -30.88 11.17 -1.25
N ASP A 167 -31.66 12.03 -0.54
CA ASP A 167 -32.97 11.66 0.03
C ASP A 167 -33.96 11.22 -1.06
N SER A 168 -33.98 11.92 -2.20
CA SER A 168 -34.77 11.55 -3.37
C SER A 168 -34.38 10.16 -3.92
N THR A 169 -33.08 9.90 -4.10
CA THR A 169 -32.57 8.61 -4.60
C THR A 169 -32.85 7.47 -3.63
N PHE A 170 -32.66 7.70 -2.29
CA PHE A 170 -33.04 6.72 -1.28
C PHE A 170 -34.56 6.48 -1.25
N SER A 171 -35.38 7.51 -1.46
CA SER A 171 -36.84 7.38 -1.49
C SER A 171 -37.30 6.58 -2.69
N GLU A 172 -36.74 6.82 -3.88
CA GLU A 172 -36.96 5.99 -5.08
C GLU A 172 -36.55 4.53 -4.84
N LEU A 173 -35.38 4.32 -4.24
CA LEU A 173 -34.89 2.99 -3.90
C LEU A 173 -35.85 2.25 -2.97
N LEU A 174 -36.35 2.91 -1.93
CA LEU A 174 -37.26 2.33 -0.94
C LEU A 174 -38.69 2.13 -1.45
N GLU A 175 -39.13 2.91 -2.44
CA GLU A 175 -40.37 2.66 -3.16
C GLU A 175 -40.35 1.32 -3.89
N HIS A 176 -39.22 1.02 -4.56
CA HIS A 176 -39.04 -0.25 -5.28
C HIS A 176 -38.65 -1.43 -4.38
N TYR A 177 -37.88 -1.15 -3.30
CA TYR A 177 -37.32 -2.15 -2.39
C TYR A 177 -37.65 -1.84 -0.92
N PRO A 178 -38.91 -1.93 -0.49
CA PRO A 178 -39.37 -1.49 0.85
C PRO A 178 -38.82 -2.34 2.01
N ARG A 179 -38.13 -3.44 1.73
CA ARG A 179 -37.47 -4.31 2.71
C ARG A 179 -35.95 -4.24 2.65
N PHE A 180 -35.39 -3.24 1.99
CA PHE A 180 -33.93 -3.08 1.92
C PHE A 180 -33.45 -2.24 3.13
N GLU A 181 -33.01 -2.95 4.18
CA GLU A 181 -32.57 -2.38 5.45
C GLU A 181 -31.51 -1.30 5.28
N SER A 182 -30.43 -1.60 4.51
CA SER A 182 -29.30 -0.68 4.32
C SER A 182 -29.73 0.68 3.77
N ALA A 183 -30.76 0.72 2.93
CA ALA A 183 -31.27 1.99 2.39
C ALA A 183 -31.95 2.87 3.46
N TYR A 184 -32.66 2.28 4.41
CA TYR A 184 -33.21 3.02 5.55
C TYR A 184 -32.09 3.58 6.42
N LEU A 185 -31.04 2.78 6.70
CA LEU A 185 -29.89 3.24 7.49
C LEU A 185 -29.06 4.31 6.75
N GLY A 186 -28.89 4.15 5.43
CA GLY A 186 -28.23 5.16 4.59
C GLY A 186 -28.98 6.48 4.59
N ARG A 187 -30.33 6.45 4.41
CA ARG A 187 -31.17 7.64 4.45
C ARG A 187 -31.23 8.27 5.85
N ALA A 188 -31.23 7.45 6.90
CA ALA A 188 -31.14 7.97 8.27
C ALA A 188 -29.84 8.74 8.51
N ARG A 189 -28.70 8.20 8.02
CA ARG A 189 -27.40 8.87 8.11
C ARG A 189 -27.39 10.19 7.36
N GLU A 190 -27.81 10.17 6.09
CA GLU A 190 -27.93 11.39 5.29
C GLU A 190 -28.72 12.48 6.03
N ARG A 191 -29.87 12.11 6.61
CA ARG A 191 -30.73 13.03 7.37
C ARG A 191 -30.10 13.55 8.65
N LEU A 192 -29.22 12.77 9.30
CA LEU A 192 -28.47 13.19 10.47
C LEU A 192 -27.31 14.13 10.15
N GLU A 193 -26.78 14.05 8.95
CA GLU A 193 -25.70 14.91 8.44
C GLU A 193 -26.24 16.20 7.82
N ALA A 194 -27.48 16.18 7.30
CA ALA A 194 -28.11 17.34 6.66
C ALA A 194 -28.40 18.46 7.67
N PRO A 195 -27.98 19.71 7.42
CA PRO A 195 -28.21 20.81 8.34
C PRO A 195 -29.71 21.09 8.57
N GLY A 196 -30.13 21.21 9.84
CA GLY A 196 -31.50 21.60 10.21
C GLY A 196 -32.53 20.47 10.11
N THR A 197 -32.10 19.22 9.88
CA THR A 197 -33.03 18.08 9.77
C THR A 197 -33.50 17.62 11.16
N ASP A 198 -34.80 17.31 11.26
CA ASP A 198 -35.38 16.75 12.49
C ASP A 198 -34.90 15.30 12.70
N THR A 199 -34.23 15.07 13.82
CA THR A 199 -33.70 13.73 14.22
C THR A 199 -34.84 12.71 14.38
N VAL A 200 -36.10 13.13 14.54
CA VAL A 200 -37.27 12.22 14.62
C VAL A 200 -37.49 11.47 13.31
N ILE A 201 -37.19 12.09 12.17
CA ILE A 201 -37.37 11.45 10.87
C ILE A 201 -36.30 10.36 10.67
N ALA A 202 -35.07 10.64 11.06
CA ALA A 202 -33.96 9.64 11.03
C ALA A 202 -34.29 8.46 11.97
N LEU A 203 -34.88 8.73 13.17
CA LEU A 203 -35.32 7.66 14.07
C LEU A 203 -36.35 6.72 13.46
N LYS A 204 -37.28 7.23 12.64
CA LYS A 204 -38.27 6.39 11.96
C LYS A 204 -37.62 5.45 10.98
N ASP A 205 -36.60 5.89 10.24
CA ASP A 205 -35.87 5.05 9.31
C ASP A 205 -35.08 4.00 10.08
N ILE A 206 -34.37 4.35 11.16
CA ILE A 206 -33.62 3.36 11.98
C ILE A 206 -34.60 2.34 12.59
N ALA A 207 -35.77 2.78 13.11
CA ALA A 207 -36.77 1.87 13.63
C ALA A 207 -37.30 0.91 12.55
N LYS A 208 -37.51 1.40 11.32
CA LYS A 208 -37.95 0.57 10.19
C LYS A 208 -36.86 -0.44 9.78
N ALA A 209 -35.59 -0.03 9.75
CA ALA A 209 -34.47 -0.93 9.52
C ALA A 209 -34.44 -2.07 10.56
N LEU A 210 -34.58 -1.75 11.85
CA LEU A 210 -34.64 -2.72 12.94
C LEU A 210 -35.90 -3.60 12.95
N GLU A 211 -37.03 -3.10 12.42
CA GLU A 211 -38.21 -3.93 12.15
C GLU A 211 -37.95 -4.98 11.08
N ILE A 212 -37.22 -4.60 10.02
CA ILE A 212 -36.86 -5.50 8.91
C ILE A 212 -35.80 -6.53 9.36
N ASN A 213 -34.78 -6.07 10.08
CA ASN A 213 -33.68 -6.89 10.60
C ASN A 213 -33.42 -6.57 12.08
N PRO A 214 -34.06 -7.29 13.02
CA PRO A 214 -33.84 -7.09 14.45
C PRO A 214 -32.42 -7.46 14.94
N SER A 215 -31.61 -8.09 14.10
CA SER A 215 -30.21 -8.41 14.39
C SER A 215 -29.24 -7.53 13.58
N SER A 216 -29.69 -6.37 13.13
CA SER A 216 -28.84 -5.41 12.45
C SER A 216 -27.86 -4.77 13.41
N PHE A 217 -26.58 -5.11 13.24
CA PHE A 217 -25.50 -4.45 13.96
C PHE A 217 -25.49 -2.94 13.72
N ASN A 218 -25.51 -2.53 12.44
CA ASN A 218 -25.49 -1.13 12.05
C ASN A 218 -26.72 -0.38 12.55
N GLY A 219 -27.90 -1.00 12.52
CA GLY A 219 -29.13 -0.43 13.05
C GLY A 219 -29.07 -0.17 14.55
N HIS A 220 -28.55 -1.13 15.32
CA HIS A 220 -28.40 -0.96 16.77
C HIS A 220 -27.32 0.07 17.13
N ALA A 221 -26.19 0.07 16.44
CA ALA A 221 -25.12 1.03 16.68
C ALA A 221 -25.57 2.46 16.37
N MET A 222 -26.27 2.68 15.24
CA MET A 222 -26.81 3.98 14.87
C MET A 222 -27.93 4.45 15.82
N ALA A 223 -28.81 3.54 16.29
CA ALA A 223 -29.80 3.82 17.28
C ALA A 223 -29.18 4.26 18.62
N ALA A 224 -28.09 3.59 19.04
CA ALA A 224 -27.37 3.94 20.25
C ALA A 224 -26.74 5.34 20.14
N GLU A 225 -26.02 5.59 19.04
CA GLU A 225 -25.39 6.89 18.76
C GLU A 225 -26.43 8.03 18.81
N LEU A 226 -27.54 7.85 18.11
CA LEU A 226 -28.58 8.88 18.08
C LEU A 226 -29.25 9.10 19.47
N ALA A 227 -29.46 8.01 20.22
CA ALA A 227 -29.96 8.13 21.58
C ALA A 227 -28.99 8.90 22.50
N MET A 228 -27.70 8.65 22.39
CA MET A 228 -26.66 9.38 23.12
C MET A 228 -26.64 10.88 22.76
N ARG A 229 -26.75 11.22 21.48
CA ARG A 229 -26.81 12.62 20.99
C ARG A 229 -28.03 13.36 21.50
N ARG A 230 -29.13 12.66 21.76
CA ARG A 230 -30.37 13.25 22.32
C ARG A 230 -30.31 13.58 23.81
N GLY A 231 -29.27 13.13 24.50
CA GLY A 231 -28.95 13.48 25.89
C GLY A 231 -29.40 12.46 26.93
N ALA A 232 -29.20 12.81 28.21
CA ALA A 232 -29.27 11.89 29.34
C ALA A 232 -30.59 11.12 29.48
N ALA A 233 -31.72 11.71 29.08
CA ALA A 233 -33.04 11.05 29.12
C ALA A 233 -33.11 9.77 28.26
N TYR A 234 -32.18 9.60 27.31
CA TYR A 234 -32.15 8.46 26.39
C TYR A 234 -31.00 7.47 26.67
N ASN A 235 -30.25 7.67 27.77
CA ASN A 235 -29.11 6.81 28.12
C ASN A 235 -29.52 5.34 28.27
N ASP A 236 -30.66 5.01 28.81
CA ASP A 236 -31.14 3.63 28.93
C ASP A 236 -31.45 3.00 27.57
N THR A 237 -31.99 3.78 26.66
CA THR A 237 -32.23 3.36 25.27
C THR A 237 -30.90 3.12 24.56
N ALA A 238 -29.93 4.03 24.71
CA ALA A 238 -28.58 3.87 24.15
C ALA A 238 -27.89 2.64 24.68
N MET A 239 -27.96 2.41 26.01
CA MET A 239 -27.38 1.23 26.66
C MET A 239 -27.96 -0.07 26.10
N CYS A 240 -29.30 -0.16 25.98
CA CYS A 240 -29.94 -1.36 25.42
C CYS A 240 -29.47 -1.66 23.98
N HIS A 241 -29.32 -0.62 23.16
CA HIS A 241 -28.83 -0.79 21.78
C HIS A 241 -27.33 -1.14 21.71
N LEU A 242 -26.49 -0.54 22.55
CA LEU A 242 -25.07 -0.88 22.65
C LEU A 242 -24.86 -2.34 23.06
N GLU A 243 -25.59 -2.82 24.07
CA GLU A 243 -25.50 -4.22 24.52
C GLU A 243 -25.85 -5.20 23.38
N LYS A 244 -26.88 -4.88 22.59
CA LYS A 244 -27.23 -5.69 21.42
C LYS A 244 -26.14 -5.62 20.34
N ALA A 245 -25.58 -4.44 20.08
CA ALA A 245 -24.49 -4.26 19.11
C ALA A 245 -23.22 -5.05 19.54
N ILE A 246 -22.84 -4.97 20.82
CA ILE A 246 -21.72 -5.71 21.40
C ILE A 246 -21.96 -7.22 21.29
N LYS A 247 -23.18 -7.70 21.58
CA LYS A 247 -23.51 -9.12 21.44
C LYS A 247 -23.37 -9.61 20.00
N LEU A 248 -23.68 -8.76 19.02
CA LEU A 248 -23.57 -9.09 17.59
C LEU A 248 -22.13 -9.03 17.08
N ARG A 249 -21.35 -8.05 17.54
CA ARG A 249 -19.95 -7.84 17.17
C ARG A 249 -19.11 -7.44 18.39
N PRO A 250 -18.59 -8.42 19.17
CA PRO A 250 -17.90 -8.13 20.44
C PRO A 250 -16.47 -7.59 20.28
N ASN A 251 -15.94 -7.54 19.07
CA ASN A 251 -14.57 -7.15 18.77
C ASN A 251 -14.43 -5.71 18.22
N ILE A 252 -15.34 -4.81 18.56
CA ILE A 252 -15.31 -3.40 18.16
C ILE A 252 -15.11 -2.52 19.39
N ALA A 253 -13.92 -1.93 19.52
CA ALA A 253 -13.51 -1.14 20.70
C ALA A 253 -14.43 0.06 20.96
N GLY A 254 -14.88 0.78 19.91
CA GLY A 254 -15.74 1.95 20.02
C GLY A 254 -17.06 1.70 20.74
N LEU A 255 -17.61 0.48 20.67
CA LEU A 255 -18.85 0.15 21.38
C LEU A 255 -18.65 0.13 22.90
N TYR A 256 -17.50 -0.40 23.35
CA TYR A 256 -17.14 -0.45 24.78
C TYR A 256 -16.83 0.96 25.29
N ILE A 257 -16.14 1.79 24.51
CA ILE A 257 -15.88 3.20 24.84
C ILE A 257 -17.20 3.94 25.05
N ASN A 258 -18.17 3.76 24.15
CA ASN A 258 -19.49 4.37 24.28
C ASN A 258 -20.28 3.83 25.47
N ARG A 259 -20.17 2.53 25.76
CA ARG A 259 -20.82 1.94 26.94
C ARG A 259 -20.18 2.40 28.24
N ALA A 260 -18.85 2.52 28.27
CA ALA A 260 -18.12 3.08 29.41
C ALA A 260 -18.62 4.51 29.76
N TYR A 261 -18.80 5.35 28.71
CA TYR A 261 -19.38 6.68 28.92
C TYR A 261 -20.77 6.64 29.54
N LEU A 262 -21.66 5.75 29.08
CA LEU A 262 -23.02 5.63 29.67
C LEU A 262 -22.97 5.10 31.09
N LYS A 263 -22.06 4.18 31.43
CA LYS A 263 -21.82 3.70 32.78
C LYS A 263 -21.28 4.79 33.68
N TYR A 264 -20.33 5.58 33.20
CA TYR A 264 -19.81 6.76 33.89
C TYR A 264 -20.94 7.74 34.25
N ASN A 265 -21.84 8.04 33.32
CA ASN A 265 -23.00 8.92 33.58
C ASN A 265 -24.02 8.36 34.59
N LYS A 266 -23.89 7.08 34.95
CA LYS A 266 -24.68 6.40 35.98
C LYS A 266 -23.87 6.16 37.25
N ASP A 267 -22.71 6.79 37.39
CA ASP A 267 -21.79 6.65 38.54
C ASP A 267 -21.23 5.20 38.69
N ASP A 268 -21.35 4.34 37.62
CA ASP A 268 -20.76 2.99 37.57
C ASP A 268 -19.33 3.09 37.07
N TYR A 269 -18.40 3.57 37.90
CA TYR A 269 -17.01 3.82 37.55
C TYR A 269 -16.25 2.53 37.32
N ASP A 270 -16.47 1.51 38.15
CA ASP A 270 -15.84 0.20 37.98
C ASP A 270 -16.22 -0.45 36.64
N GLY A 271 -17.51 -0.47 36.34
CA GLY A 271 -17.98 -0.98 35.06
C GLY A 271 -17.51 -0.17 33.86
N ALA A 272 -17.28 1.15 34.01
CA ALA A 272 -16.71 1.97 32.96
C ALA A 272 -15.22 1.69 32.73
N LEU A 273 -14.44 1.46 33.83
CA LEU A 273 -13.03 1.05 33.72
C LEU A 273 -12.90 -0.32 33.03
N ASP A 274 -13.73 -1.30 33.39
CA ASP A 274 -13.76 -2.60 32.75
C ASP A 274 -13.99 -2.52 31.23
N ASP A 275 -14.88 -1.64 30.80
CA ASP A 275 -15.18 -1.41 29.38
C ASP A 275 -14.00 -0.73 28.67
N PHE A 276 -13.34 0.26 29.28
CA PHE A 276 -12.13 0.86 28.71
C PHE A 276 -10.98 -0.16 28.63
N ASP A 277 -10.80 -1.00 29.66
CA ASP A 277 -9.82 -2.08 29.64
C ASP A 277 -10.07 -3.03 28.47
N HIS A 278 -11.33 -3.38 28.24
CA HIS A 278 -11.72 -4.24 27.14
C HIS A 278 -11.45 -3.57 25.77
N ALA A 279 -11.80 -2.28 25.63
CA ALA A 279 -11.52 -1.51 24.42
C ALA A 279 -10.02 -1.46 24.11
N ILE A 280 -9.17 -1.21 25.14
CA ILE A 280 -7.72 -1.17 25.00
C ILE A 280 -7.12 -2.56 24.71
N ALA A 281 -7.73 -3.63 25.23
CA ALA A 281 -7.31 -4.99 24.89
C ALA A 281 -7.58 -5.30 23.41
N LEU A 282 -8.69 -4.80 22.85
CA LEU A 282 -9.01 -4.95 21.43
C LEU A 282 -8.11 -4.06 20.55
N GLU A 283 -7.90 -2.83 20.95
CA GLU A 283 -7.13 -1.82 20.21
C GLU A 283 -6.08 -1.15 21.12
N PRO A 284 -4.90 -1.74 21.29
CA PRO A 284 -3.88 -1.27 22.22
C PRO A 284 -3.33 0.14 21.98
N TYR A 285 -3.55 0.68 20.79
CA TYR A 285 -3.10 2.02 20.39
C TYR A 285 -4.24 3.02 20.24
N ASN A 286 -5.45 2.68 20.70
CA ASN A 286 -6.60 3.59 20.66
C ASN A 286 -6.41 4.71 21.69
N THR A 287 -5.98 5.88 21.22
CA THR A 287 -5.67 7.05 22.05
C THR A 287 -6.91 7.59 22.76
N VAL A 288 -8.10 7.40 22.21
CA VAL A 288 -9.37 7.81 22.82
C VAL A 288 -9.68 6.95 24.05
N ALA A 289 -9.55 5.63 23.93
CA ALA A 289 -9.78 4.72 25.05
C ALA A 289 -8.78 4.98 26.19
N LEU A 290 -7.47 5.08 25.84
CA LEU A 290 -6.42 5.39 26.81
C LEU A 290 -6.65 6.74 27.50
N PHE A 291 -6.97 7.79 26.75
CA PHE A 291 -7.21 9.12 27.29
C PHE A 291 -8.40 9.12 28.23
N ASN A 292 -9.52 8.48 27.84
CA ASN A 292 -10.75 8.43 28.64
C ASN A 292 -10.57 7.60 29.91
N ARG A 293 -9.85 6.45 29.83
CA ARG A 293 -9.51 5.67 31.02
C ARG A 293 -8.63 6.47 31.96
N GLY A 294 -7.59 7.13 31.47
CA GLY A 294 -6.72 7.99 32.28
C GLY A 294 -7.47 9.15 32.97
N LEU A 295 -8.52 9.71 32.34
CA LEU A 295 -9.38 10.69 33.00
C LEU A 295 -10.18 10.07 34.14
N LEU A 296 -10.81 8.94 33.91
CA LEU A 296 -11.60 8.25 34.94
C LEU A 296 -10.70 7.80 36.09
N GLU A 297 -9.50 7.26 35.82
CA GLU A 297 -8.51 6.90 36.83
C GLU A 297 -8.06 8.14 37.63
N THR A 298 -7.94 9.30 37.00
CA THR A 298 -7.66 10.56 37.68
C THR A 298 -8.78 10.94 38.64
N GLU A 299 -10.03 10.74 38.25
CA GLU A 299 -11.22 11.06 39.09
C GLU A 299 -11.32 10.13 40.28
N VAL A 300 -11.03 8.84 40.11
CA VAL A 300 -10.94 7.88 41.22
C VAL A 300 -9.62 7.92 41.98
N SER A 301 -8.75 8.90 41.65
CA SER A 301 -7.46 9.15 42.32
C SER A 301 -6.41 8.06 42.12
N ASP A 302 -6.53 7.17 41.11
CA ASP A 302 -5.49 6.22 40.72
C ASP A 302 -4.46 6.91 39.79
N TYR A 303 -3.70 7.86 40.36
CA TYR A 303 -2.79 8.73 39.61
C TYR A 303 -1.65 7.98 38.91
N ASP A 304 -1.26 6.80 39.39
CA ASP A 304 -0.19 6.05 38.76
C ASP A 304 -0.62 5.42 37.43
N LYS A 305 -1.81 4.82 37.39
CA LYS A 305 -2.37 4.28 36.16
C LYS A 305 -2.73 5.41 35.19
N ALA A 306 -3.43 6.44 35.66
CA ALA A 306 -3.79 7.60 34.86
C ALA A 306 -2.56 8.22 34.14
N ARG A 307 -1.44 8.37 34.89
CA ARG A 307 -0.21 8.88 34.29
C ARG A 307 0.33 7.93 33.21
N ALA A 308 0.32 6.63 33.46
CA ALA A 308 0.81 5.63 32.47
C ALA A 308 -0.01 5.71 31.16
N ASP A 309 -1.31 5.92 31.27
CA ASP A 309 -2.18 6.08 30.11
C ASP A 309 -1.88 7.37 29.35
N PHE A 310 -1.72 8.52 30.03
CA PHE A 310 -1.34 9.76 29.36
C PHE A 310 0.08 9.72 28.80
N ASP A 311 1.03 9.02 29.44
CA ASP A 311 2.36 8.78 28.90
C ASP A 311 2.26 8.00 27.56
N ARG A 312 1.37 7.01 27.49
CA ARG A 312 1.12 6.22 26.29
C ARG A 312 0.46 7.06 25.20
N VAL A 313 -0.59 7.85 25.53
CA VAL A 313 -1.19 8.80 24.59
C VAL A 313 -0.12 9.72 24.01
N LEU A 314 0.73 10.32 24.84
CA LEU A 314 1.78 11.25 24.40
C LEU A 314 2.92 10.58 23.64
N SER A 315 3.12 9.28 23.79
CA SER A 315 4.04 8.52 22.93
C SER A 315 3.50 8.33 21.51
N LEU A 316 2.18 8.26 21.36
CA LEU A 316 1.47 8.11 20.08
C LEU A 316 1.17 9.47 19.43
N GLU A 317 0.78 10.44 20.24
CA GLU A 317 0.41 11.79 19.85
C GLU A 317 1.23 12.82 20.66
N PRO A 318 2.48 13.09 20.28
CA PRO A 318 3.38 13.99 21.06
C PRO A 318 2.84 15.42 21.25
N ASP A 319 1.98 15.87 20.32
CA ASP A 319 1.40 17.21 20.32
C ASP A 319 0.02 17.29 21.00
N ASN A 320 -0.44 16.22 21.65
CA ASN A 320 -1.73 16.20 22.34
C ASN A 320 -1.69 17.07 23.60
N VAL A 321 -2.13 18.34 23.44
CA VAL A 321 -2.11 19.35 24.52
C VAL A 321 -3.00 18.95 25.69
N ARG A 322 -4.12 18.26 25.42
CA ARG A 322 -5.05 17.80 26.47
C ARG A 322 -4.40 16.77 27.38
N ALA A 323 -3.72 15.79 26.79
CA ALA A 323 -3.00 14.76 27.54
C ALA A 323 -1.88 15.37 28.38
N ARG A 324 -1.14 16.36 27.84
CA ARG A 324 -0.14 17.11 28.62
C ARG A 324 -0.73 17.86 29.80
N TYR A 325 -1.87 18.51 29.59
CA TYR A 325 -2.57 19.23 30.68
C TYR A 325 -2.97 18.27 31.80
N GLN A 326 -3.55 17.13 31.48
CA GLN A 326 -3.95 16.12 32.46
C GLN A 326 -2.74 15.51 33.16
N ARG A 327 -1.67 15.20 32.42
CA ARG A 327 -0.44 14.69 33.02
C ARG A 327 0.25 15.72 33.92
N ALA A 328 0.18 17.03 33.56
CA ALA A 328 0.65 18.10 34.45
C ALA A 328 -0.10 18.12 35.78
N TYR A 329 -1.44 18.00 35.73
CA TYR A 329 -2.27 17.92 36.92
C TYR A 329 -1.88 16.72 37.79
N ILE A 330 -1.75 15.53 37.23
CA ILE A 330 -1.39 14.31 37.94
C ILE A 330 0.01 14.43 38.54
N ASN A 331 1.00 14.93 37.79
CA ASN A 331 2.35 15.16 38.30
C ASN A 331 2.33 16.13 39.47
N GLY A 332 1.47 17.16 39.45
CA GLY A 332 1.25 18.09 40.55
C GLY A 332 0.70 17.38 41.80
N GLN A 333 -0.34 16.56 41.67
CA GLN A 333 -0.91 15.77 42.77
C GLN A 333 0.11 14.82 43.39
N GLN A 334 0.99 14.25 42.56
CA GLN A 334 2.09 13.38 43.00
C GLN A 334 3.33 14.14 43.48
N ARG A 335 3.25 15.47 43.63
CA ARG A 335 4.35 16.38 44.06
C ARG A 335 5.58 16.34 43.12
N ARG A 336 5.42 15.96 41.88
CA ARG A 336 6.45 15.95 40.83
C ARG A 336 6.46 17.29 40.09
N TYR A 337 6.65 18.38 40.83
CA TYR A 337 6.40 19.74 40.34
C TYR A 337 7.25 20.13 39.12
N GLU A 338 8.49 19.69 39.01
CA GLU A 338 9.34 19.97 37.83
C GLU A 338 8.69 19.42 36.55
N LYS A 339 8.29 18.15 36.56
CA LYS A 339 7.62 17.50 35.40
C LYS A 339 6.27 18.14 35.13
N ALA A 340 5.54 18.52 36.17
CA ALA A 340 4.27 19.23 36.04
C ALA A 340 4.46 20.59 35.36
N ILE A 341 5.53 21.33 35.74
CA ILE A 341 5.87 22.62 35.14
C ILE A 341 6.26 22.46 33.66
N ASP A 342 7.02 21.42 33.32
CA ASP A 342 7.40 21.17 31.93
C ASP A 342 6.17 20.92 31.03
N ASP A 343 5.26 20.05 31.47
CA ASP A 343 4.04 19.76 30.76
C ASP A 343 3.14 21.00 30.61
N ILE A 344 2.91 21.75 31.69
CA ILE A 344 2.07 22.94 31.67
C ILE A 344 2.70 24.10 30.90
N ASN A 345 4.01 24.19 30.80
CA ASN A 345 4.70 25.15 29.96
C ASN A 345 4.38 24.92 28.48
N TYR A 346 4.35 23.66 28.05
CA TYR A 346 3.94 23.33 26.69
C TYR A 346 2.50 23.78 26.40
N VAL A 347 1.58 23.50 27.33
CA VAL A 347 0.17 23.91 27.21
C VAL A 347 0.04 25.44 27.13
N ILE A 348 0.71 26.19 28.00
CA ILE A 348 0.67 27.66 27.99
C ILE A 348 1.35 28.24 26.74
N LYS A 349 2.37 27.58 26.20
CA LYS A 349 2.97 27.99 24.91
C LYS A 349 1.99 27.84 23.77
N ALA A 350 1.20 26.74 23.74
CA ALA A 350 0.16 26.53 22.74
C ALA A 350 -1.05 27.46 22.93
N PHE A 351 -1.41 27.73 24.19
CA PHE A 351 -2.54 28.58 24.56
C PHE A 351 -2.11 29.64 25.59
N PRO A 352 -1.50 30.78 25.15
CA PRO A 352 -0.97 31.79 26.05
C PRO A 352 -2.00 32.48 26.94
N ASP A 353 -3.26 32.51 26.52
CA ASP A 353 -4.36 33.16 27.21
C ASP A 353 -5.32 32.16 27.90
N PHE A 354 -4.75 31.07 28.41
CA PHE A 354 -5.47 30.02 29.13
C PHE A 354 -5.32 30.22 30.66
N PRO A 355 -6.30 30.87 31.37
CA PRO A 355 -6.17 31.19 32.78
C PRO A 355 -5.96 29.95 33.68
N SER A 356 -6.69 28.86 33.43
CA SER A 356 -6.56 27.64 34.23
C SER A 356 -5.16 27.04 34.20
N GLY A 357 -4.49 27.07 33.02
CA GLY A 357 -3.10 26.63 32.91
C GLY A 357 -2.14 27.49 33.70
N LEU A 358 -2.35 28.82 33.69
CA LEU A 358 -1.53 29.75 34.47
C LEU A 358 -1.77 29.58 35.98
N TYR A 359 -3.03 29.40 36.43
CA TYR A 359 -3.30 29.07 37.82
C TYR A 359 -2.62 27.78 38.26
N MET A 360 -2.73 26.73 37.45
CA MET A 360 -2.10 25.46 37.75
C MET A 360 -0.55 25.58 37.84
N ARG A 361 0.09 26.32 36.94
CA ARG A 361 1.53 26.54 36.98
C ARG A 361 1.94 27.40 38.16
N SER A 362 1.11 28.40 38.53
CA SER A 362 1.34 29.20 39.75
C SER A 362 1.38 28.33 41.01
N GLU A 363 0.41 27.38 41.14
CA GLU A 363 0.42 26.42 42.24
C GLU A 363 1.68 25.56 42.27
N PHE A 364 2.13 25.04 41.11
CA PHE A 364 3.33 24.26 41.04
C PHE A 364 4.57 25.07 41.41
N TYR A 365 4.70 26.32 40.97
CA TYR A 365 5.79 27.21 41.39
C TYR A 365 5.76 27.50 42.89
N ARG A 366 4.57 27.70 43.48
CA ARG A 366 4.42 27.93 44.91
C ARG A 366 4.93 26.73 45.71
N HIS A 367 4.54 25.53 45.32
CA HIS A 367 4.95 24.29 45.97
C HIS A 367 6.45 23.94 45.73
N SER A 368 7.02 24.40 44.63
CA SER A 368 8.48 24.26 44.37
C SER A 368 9.34 25.35 44.99
N GLY A 369 8.70 26.35 45.70
CA GLY A 369 9.39 27.42 46.39
C GLY A 369 9.68 28.68 45.55
N ASP A 370 9.29 28.73 44.29
CA ASP A 370 9.46 29.90 43.41
C ASP A 370 8.26 30.85 43.52
N THR A 371 8.18 31.56 44.62
CA THR A 371 7.10 32.51 44.93
C THR A 371 6.97 33.62 43.89
N ARG A 372 8.11 34.06 43.31
CA ARG A 372 8.11 35.16 42.34
C ARG A 372 7.40 34.77 41.03
N ARG A 373 7.70 33.59 40.49
CA ARG A 373 7.00 33.09 39.28
C ARG A 373 5.55 32.73 39.58
N ALA A 374 5.29 32.19 40.76
CA ALA A 374 3.94 31.88 41.20
C ALA A 374 3.04 33.11 41.20
N GLU A 375 3.48 34.22 41.81
CA GLU A 375 2.71 35.48 41.85
C GLU A 375 2.53 36.11 40.47
N ALA A 376 3.54 36.04 39.61
CA ALA A 376 3.44 36.53 38.22
C ALA A 376 2.38 35.82 37.43
N ASP A 377 2.38 34.47 37.47
CA ASP A 377 1.37 33.65 36.77
C ASP A 377 -0.05 33.84 37.37
N TYR A 378 -0.14 33.87 38.68
CA TYR A 378 -1.42 34.13 39.35
C TYR A 378 -2.01 35.48 38.94
N ASN A 379 -1.25 36.56 38.97
CA ASN A 379 -1.69 37.88 38.59
C ASN A 379 -2.10 37.95 37.12
N ARG A 380 -1.36 37.27 36.26
CA ARG A 380 -1.70 37.16 34.81
C ARG A 380 -2.98 36.37 34.62
N ALA A 381 -3.18 35.24 35.30
CA ALA A 381 -4.42 34.47 35.27
C ALA A 381 -5.63 35.27 35.72
N VAL A 382 -5.51 36.02 36.85
CA VAL A 382 -6.56 36.92 37.33
C VAL A 382 -6.91 37.99 36.29
N ALA A 383 -5.91 38.62 35.67
CA ALA A 383 -6.11 39.64 34.66
C ALA A 383 -6.85 39.10 33.41
N LEU A 384 -6.44 37.93 32.95
CA LEU A 384 -7.12 37.23 31.82
C LEU A 384 -8.56 36.80 32.17
N SER A 385 -8.76 36.22 33.36
CA SER A 385 -10.08 35.82 33.82
C SER A 385 -11.05 37.01 33.89
N ARG A 386 -10.56 38.21 34.24
CA ARG A 386 -11.38 39.44 34.26
C ARG A 386 -11.74 39.89 32.86
N LYS A 387 -10.81 39.81 31.90
CA LYS A 387 -11.10 40.13 30.48
C LYS A 387 -12.10 39.17 29.83
N LEU A 388 -12.07 37.90 30.26
CA LEU A 388 -12.93 36.86 29.73
C LEU A 388 -14.34 36.81 30.39
N ARG A 389 -14.60 37.68 31.43
CA ARG A 389 -15.95 37.81 31.99
C ARG A 389 -16.85 38.59 31.03
N PRO A 390 -18.08 38.12 30.78
CA PRO A 390 -19.04 38.86 29.99
C PRO A 390 -19.29 40.24 30.63
N ASP A 391 -19.42 41.29 29.79
CA ASP A 391 -19.86 42.58 30.22
C ASP A 391 -21.34 42.53 30.66
N ALA A 392 -21.87 43.64 31.19
CA ALA A 392 -23.28 43.74 31.62
C ALA A 392 -24.30 43.50 30.48
N GLN A 393 -23.84 43.35 29.24
CA GLN A 393 -24.64 43.10 28.04
C GLN A 393 -24.41 41.69 27.48
N GLY A 394 -23.64 40.81 28.16
CA GLY A 394 -23.38 39.43 27.76
C GLY A 394 -22.37 39.24 26.65
N LYS A 395 -21.61 40.31 26.25
CA LYS A 395 -20.52 40.22 25.29
C LYS A 395 -19.19 39.89 25.98
N VAL A 396 -18.47 38.93 25.43
CA VAL A 396 -17.09 38.61 25.82
C VAL A 396 -16.16 39.24 24.79
N GLU A 397 -15.06 39.84 25.24
CA GLU A 397 -14.05 40.49 24.37
C GLU A 397 -13.25 39.49 23.51
N SER A 398 -13.47 38.18 23.69
CA SER A 398 -12.86 37.14 22.89
C SER A 398 -13.82 35.99 22.62
N ASP A 399 -13.65 35.26 21.50
CA ASP A 399 -14.43 34.06 21.12
C ASP A 399 -14.35 32.88 22.10
N TYR A 400 -13.69 33.07 23.25
CA TYR A 400 -13.54 32.07 24.31
C TYR A 400 -14.44 32.37 25.46
N THR A 401 -15.53 31.58 25.62
CA THR A 401 -16.44 31.64 26.78
C THR A 401 -16.05 30.59 27.83
N PRO A 402 -15.45 30.96 29.00
CA PRO A 402 -15.46 30.11 30.16
C PRO A 402 -16.80 30.38 30.90
N THR A 403 -17.70 29.43 30.87
CA THR A 403 -18.84 29.38 31.79
C THR A 403 -18.32 28.96 33.17
N GLU A 404 -18.72 29.64 34.26
CA GLU A 404 -18.54 29.12 35.62
C GLU A 404 -19.45 27.89 35.76
N LEU A 405 -18.90 26.73 35.47
CA LEU A 405 -19.57 25.45 35.67
C LEU A 405 -19.16 24.93 37.06
N SER A 406 -20.10 24.27 37.74
CA SER A 406 -19.79 23.50 38.94
C SER A 406 -18.66 22.49 38.61
N ASP A 407 -17.83 22.09 39.58
CA ASP A 407 -16.75 21.10 39.37
C ASP A 407 -17.30 19.82 38.76
N ASP A 408 -18.49 19.39 39.13
CA ASP A 408 -19.22 18.26 38.54
C ASP A 408 -19.62 18.51 37.08
N GLU A 409 -19.99 19.69 36.73
CA GLU A 409 -20.38 20.05 35.37
C GLU A 409 -19.18 20.27 34.47
N VAL A 410 -18.04 20.70 35.04
CA VAL A 410 -16.75 20.74 34.40
C VAL A 410 -16.20 19.31 34.14
N ALA A 411 -16.36 18.41 35.11
CA ALA A 411 -16.02 17.01 34.96
C ALA A 411 -16.87 16.33 33.88
N ARG A 412 -18.20 16.51 33.93
CA ARG A 412 -19.13 15.96 32.91
C ARG A 412 -18.89 16.51 31.51
N ARG A 413 -18.61 17.82 31.37
CA ARG A 413 -18.26 18.41 30.06
C ARG A 413 -16.86 17.97 29.59
N ARG A 414 -15.91 17.79 30.50
CA ARG A 414 -14.61 17.18 30.16
C ARG A 414 -14.78 15.78 29.56
N PHE A 415 -15.67 14.97 30.13
CA PHE A 415 -15.99 13.65 29.63
C PHE A 415 -16.86 13.70 28.35
N ALA A 416 -17.84 14.61 28.25
CA ALA A 416 -18.69 14.76 27.07
C ALA A 416 -17.92 15.25 25.81
N THR A 417 -16.84 16.03 25.99
CA THR A 417 -15.95 16.40 24.88
C THR A 417 -15.00 15.28 24.44
N LEU A 418 -15.05 14.14 25.11
CA LEU A 418 -14.19 12.96 24.83
C LEU A 418 -14.90 11.89 24.03
N LEU A 419 -16.21 12.04 23.79
CA LEU A 419 -16.91 11.23 22.81
C LEU A 419 -16.43 11.58 21.41
N THR A 420 -15.32 11.02 21.03
CA THR A 420 -15.21 10.53 19.69
C THR A 420 -15.99 9.22 19.70
N VAL A 421 -17.24 9.30 19.33
CA VAL A 421 -17.85 8.20 18.64
C VAL A 421 -16.84 7.89 17.54
N GLU A 422 -16.19 6.75 17.60
CA GLU A 422 -15.55 6.21 16.42
C GLU A 422 -16.64 6.27 15.38
N GLN A 423 -16.45 7.15 14.39
CA GLN A 423 -17.39 7.23 13.28
C GLN A 423 -17.43 5.81 12.76
N GLN A 424 -18.60 5.20 12.86
CA GLN A 424 -18.81 3.88 12.29
C GLN A 424 -18.25 4.00 10.89
N GLN A 425 -17.38 3.07 10.54
CA GLN A 425 -16.85 2.98 9.19
C GLN A 425 -18.01 3.26 8.23
N PRO A 426 -17.85 4.12 7.23
CA PRO A 426 -18.90 4.41 6.28
C PRO A 426 -19.57 3.10 5.92
N ILE A 427 -20.92 3.09 5.83
CA ILE A 427 -21.61 1.93 5.26
C ILE A 427 -20.94 1.75 3.91
N ASP A 428 -20.01 0.77 3.84
CA ASP A 428 -19.17 0.58 2.66
C ASP A 428 -20.10 0.50 1.46
N ALA A 429 -19.78 1.28 0.42
CA ALA A 429 -20.44 1.14 -0.85
C ALA A 429 -20.31 -0.34 -1.24
N GLU A 430 -21.41 -1.08 -1.04
CA GLU A 430 -21.38 -2.55 -1.17
C GLU A 430 -21.18 -2.94 -2.63
N TYR A 431 -19.96 -3.11 -3.04
CA TYR A 431 -19.61 -4.06 -4.11
C TYR A 431 -19.17 -5.39 -3.47
N ASN A 432 -19.57 -5.64 -2.26
CA ASN A 432 -19.31 -6.88 -1.56
C ASN A 432 -20.30 -7.93 -2.01
N ASN A 433 -19.93 -8.65 -3.05
CA ASN A 433 -20.40 -10.03 -3.16
C ASN A 433 -19.78 -10.76 -1.95
N PRO A 434 -20.57 -11.22 -0.95
CA PRO A 434 -20.06 -11.92 0.22
C PRO A 434 -19.30 -13.20 -0.13
N ASP A 435 -19.41 -13.67 -1.37
CA ASP A 435 -18.74 -14.85 -1.89
C ASP A 435 -17.35 -14.55 -2.47
N ILE A 436 -16.96 -13.28 -2.58
CA ILE A 436 -15.63 -12.87 -3.06
C ILE A 436 -14.86 -12.23 -1.89
N ARG A 437 -14.16 -13.06 -1.13
CA ARG A 437 -13.32 -12.62 -0.01
C ARG A 437 -11.89 -12.43 -0.49
N GLY A 438 -11.53 -11.19 -0.90
CA GLY A 438 -10.14 -10.82 -1.13
C GLY A 438 -9.54 -10.25 0.13
N LYS A 439 -8.75 -11.03 0.84
CA LYS A 439 -7.84 -10.49 1.85
C LYS A 439 -6.45 -10.42 1.24
N VAL A 440 -5.86 -9.23 1.21
CA VAL A 440 -4.41 -9.11 1.13
C VAL A 440 -3.86 -9.84 2.35
N GLN A 441 -3.23 -10.98 2.11
CA GLN A 441 -3.08 -12.04 3.10
C GLN A 441 -2.03 -11.75 4.16
N ASP A 442 -1.21 -10.70 4.05
CA ASP A 442 -0.17 -10.48 5.06
C ASP A 442 0.13 -8.99 5.28
N ARG A 443 -0.45 -8.44 6.36
CA ARG A 443 -0.20 -7.05 6.78
C ARG A 443 1.17 -6.85 7.44
N ASN A 444 1.83 -7.95 7.82
CA ASN A 444 3.06 -7.93 8.64
C ASN A 444 4.34 -8.27 7.87
N ILE A 445 4.28 -8.41 6.55
CA ILE A 445 5.49 -8.63 5.74
C ILE A 445 6.34 -7.35 5.79
N SER A 446 7.62 -7.50 6.13
CA SER A 446 8.63 -6.47 5.89
C SER A 446 8.71 -6.25 4.39
N ILE A 447 8.40 -5.04 3.94
CA ILE A 447 8.45 -4.71 2.52
C ILE A 447 9.75 -3.99 2.26
N GLU A 448 10.65 -4.68 1.59
CA GLU A 448 11.94 -4.16 1.16
C GLU A 448 11.89 -3.80 -0.33
N PRO A 449 12.72 -2.87 -0.80
CA PRO A 449 12.89 -2.62 -2.22
C PRO A 449 13.26 -3.91 -2.96
N GLN A 450 12.85 -4.02 -4.21
CA GLN A 450 13.24 -5.14 -5.07
C GLN A 450 14.75 -5.06 -5.32
N GLY A 451 15.40 -6.23 -5.29
CA GLY A 451 16.85 -6.35 -5.48
C GLY A 451 17.30 -6.13 -6.93
N TRP A 452 18.59 -6.31 -7.13
CA TRP A 452 19.22 -6.19 -8.43
C TRP A 452 18.69 -7.21 -9.44
N VAL A 453 18.77 -6.87 -10.73
CA VAL A 453 18.57 -7.82 -11.81
C VAL A 453 19.92 -8.42 -12.16
N GLU A 454 20.04 -9.73 -12.04
CA GLU A 454 21.31 -10.41 -12.12
C GLU A 454 21.49 -11.19 -13.42
N ILE A 455 22.73 -11.35 -13.81
CA ILE A 455 23.15 -12.29 -14.86
C ILE A 455 23.58 -13.56 -14.17
N SER A 456 22.81 -14.64 -14.35
CA SER A 456 22.97 -15.89 -13.60
C SER A 456 22.79 -17.11 -14.50
N TYR A 457 23.31 -18.26 -14.07
CA TYR A 457 23.03 -19.57 -14.68
C TYR A 457 21.67 -20.12 -14.25
N TYR A 458 21.10 -19.61 -13.17
CA TYR A 458 19.90 -20.15 -12.53
C TYR A 458 18.83 -19.08 -12.34
N ASN A 459 17.58 -19.52 -12.39
CA ASN A 459 16.40 -18.72 -12.13
C ASN A 459 15.41 -19.52 -11.27
N ALA A 460 14.79 -18.87 -10.31
CA ALA A 460 13.63 -19.40 -9.59
C ALA A 460 12.34 -18.84 -10.23
N PRO A 461 11.70 -19.58 -11.14
CA PRO A 461 10.52 -19.09 -11.87
C PRO A 461 9.34 -18.87 -10.91
N THR A 462 8.49 -17.92 -11.23
CA THR A 462 7.20 -17.69 -10.59
C THR A 462 6.09 -17.66 -11.62
N GLU A 463 4.88 -18.03 -11.22
CA GLU A 463 3.70 -17.92 -12.08
C GLU A 463 3.15 -16.49 -12.15
N LEU A 464 3.51 -15.64 -11.19
CA LEU A 464 2.96 -14.30 -11.03
C LEU A 464 3.55 -13.30 -12.02
N HIS A 465 4.86 -13.35 -12.28
CA HIS A 465 5.51 -12.43 -13.20
C HIS A 465 6.69 -13.09 -13.92
N THR A 466 7.11 -12.42 -14.99
CA THR A 466 8.32 -12.84 -15.71
C THR A 466 9.53 -12.44 -14.90
N THR A 467 10.33 -13.43 -14.52
CA THR A 467 11.60 -13.24 -13.78
C THR A 467 12.82 -13.34 -14.67
N THR A 468 12.66 -13.68 -15.95
CA THR A 468 13.73 -13.79 -16.93
C THR A 468 13.53 -12.78 -18.04
N TYR A 469 14.58 -12.02 -18.34
CA TYR A 469 14.53 -10.90 -19.28
C TYR A 469 15.45 -11.13 -20.47
N PHE A 470 15.09 -10.52 -21.59
CA PHE A 470 15.95 -10.45 -22.76
C PHE A 470 16.97 -9.33 -22.61
N MET A 471 18.27 -9.65 -22.79
CA MET A 471 19.35 -8.70 -22.92
C MET A 471 20.20 -9.13 -24.13
N LYS A 472 20.34 -8.23 -25.10
CA LYS A 472 21.03 -8.52 -26.36
C LYS A 472 22.45 -9.06 -26.16
N ASP A 473 23.21 -8.47 -25.25
CA ASP A 473 24.62 -8.87 -25.01
C ASP A 473 24.72 -10.26 -24.39
N VAL A 474 23.77 -10.63 -23.51
CA VAL A 474 23.70 -11.99 -22.93
C VAL A 474 23.32 -13.01 -23.99
N ASP A 475 22.36 -12.66 -24.86
CA ASP A 475 21.95 -13.56 -25.95
C ASP A 475 23.08 -13.76 -26.99
N MET A 476 23.79 -12.68 -27.34
CA MET A 476 24.99 -12.75 -28.20
C MET A 476 26.10 -13.60 -27.56
N LEU A 477 26.35 -13.44 -26.26
CA LEU A 477 27.33 -14.25 -25.53
C LEU A 477 26.96 -15.73 -25.55
N ASN A 478 25.72 -16.08 -25.28
CA ASN A 478 25.18 -17.43 -25.35
C ASN A 478 25.30 -18.03 -26.77
N ALA A 479 25.06 -17.21 -27.80
CA ALA A 479 25.17 -17.64 -29.22
C ALA A 479 26.60 -17.95 -29.66
N THR A 480 27.61 -17.43 -28.98
CA THR A 480 29.03 -17.76 -29.31
C THR A 480 29.35 -19.21 -29.02
N GLY A 481 28.61 -19.90 -28.16
CA GLY A 481 28.95 -21.24 -27.67
C GLY A 481 30.28 -21.32 -26.88
N ALA A 482 30.81 -20.17 -26.47
CA ALA A 482 32.09 -20.10 -25.75
C ALA A 482 31.90 -20.35 -24.24
N LEU A 483 30.68 -20.15 -23.71
CA LEU A 483 30.35 -20.53 -22.35
C LEU A 483 29.95 -22.00 -22.27
N ARG A 484 30.34 -22.67 -21.19
CA ARG A 484 29.94 -24.05 -20.89
C ARG A 484 28.46 -24.17 -20.52
N ASN A 485 27.95 -23.21 -19.83
CA ASN A 485 26.54 -23.10 -19.46
C ASN A 485 25.95 -21.79 -20.04
N LYS A 486 24.66 -21.81 -20.38
CA LYS A 486 23.94 -20.59 -20.79
C LYS A 486 23.66 -19.71 -19.60
N VAL A 487 23.88 -18.43 -19.74
CA VAL A 487 23.51 -17.41 -18.77
C VAL A 487 22.19 -16.77 -19.14
N MET A 488 21.49 -16.25 -18.16
CA MET A 488 20.23 -15.52 -18.33
C MET A 488 20.23 -14.26 -17.47
N VAL A 489 19.39 -13.31 -17.82
CA VAL A 489 19.11 -12.11 -17.02
C VAL A 489 17.88 -12.40 -16.17
N THR A 490 17.98 -12.28 -14.87
CA THR A 490 16.88 -12.63 -13.96
C THR A 490 16.79 -11.71 -12.75
N SER A 491 15.57 -11.45 -12.27
CA SER A 491 15.31 -10.78 -11.00
C SER A 491 15.10 -11.77 -9.84
N ASN A 492 15.20 -13.07 -10.08
CA ASN A 492 14.93 -14.10 -9.08
C ASN A 492 15.91 -15.27 -9.15
N VAL A 493 16.99 -15.15 -8.39
CA VAL A 493 18.03 -16.17 -8.30
C VAL A 493 17.73 -17.12 -7.14
N PRO A 494 17.89 -18.47 -7.31
CA PRO A 494 17.74 -19.43 -6.22
C PRO A 494 18.71 -19.13 -5.06
N GLY A 495 18.22 -19.24 -3.83
CA GLY A 495 19.01 -18.92 -2.63
C GLY A 495 20.15 -19.89 -2.34
N SER A 496 20.12 -21.13 -2.87
CA SER A 496 21.13 -22.17 -2.65
C SER A 496 21.25 -23.11 -3.85
N LEU A 497 22.46 -23.67 -4.02
CA LEU A 497 22.74 -24.73 -4.97
C LEU A 497 22.76 -26.08 -4.23
N ASP A 498 22.40 -27.16 -4.94
CA ASP A 498 22.67 -28.48 -4.45
C ASP A 498 24.17 -28.89 -4.71
N ASP A 499 24.61 -29.93 -4.01
CA ASP A 499 26.01 -30.40 -4.11
C ASP A 499 26.39 -30.79 -5.54
N THR A 500 25.43 -31.34 -6.30
CA THR A 500 25.67 -31.76 -7.69
C THR A 500 25.90 -30.56 -8.61
N MET A 501 25.12 -29.51 -8.42
CA MET A 501 25.28 -28.25 -9.15
C MET A 501 26.61 -27.61 -8.80
N ALA A 502 26.94 -27.50 -7.50
CA ALA A 502 28.21 -26.95 -7.05
C ALA A 502 29.41 -27.70 -7.65
N GLN A 503 29.38 -29.04 -7.66
CA GLN A 503 30.46 -29.88 -8.24
C GLN A 503 30.64 -29.62 -9.76
N ARG A 504 29.58 -29.36 -10.50
CA ARG A 504 29.66 -29.02 -11.92
C ARG A 504 30.41 -27.70 -12.15
N HIS A 505 30.21 -26.71 -11.28
CA HIS A 505 30.93 -25.43 -11.37
C HIS A 505 32.40 -25.57 -10.98
N PHE A 506 32.75 -26.39 -9.97
CA PHE A 506 34.14 -26.70 -9.67
C PHE A 506 34.82 -27.35 -10.87
N THR A 507 34.20 -28.37 -11.50
CA THR A 507 34.73 -29.00 -12.71
C THR A 507 34.88 -28.01 -13.86
N SER A 508 33.91 -27.11 -14.05
CA SER A 508 33.96 -26.06 -15.08
C SER A 508 35.15 -25.11 -14.87
N ILE A 509 35.42 -24.71 -13.62
CA ILE A 509 36.57 -23.86 -13.25
C ILE A 509 37.90 -24.56 -13.58
N GLU A 510 38.03 -25.84 -13.23
CA GLU A 510 39.22 -26.64 -13.56
C GLU A 510 39.43 -26.73 -15.05
N ASP A 511 38.38 -26.94 -15.81
CA ASP A 511 38.44 -27.03 -17.27
C ASP A 511 38.81 -25.69 -17.92
N TYR A 512 38.22 -24.54 -17.47
CA TYR A 512 38.67 -23.22 -17.96
C TYR A 512 40.14 -22.98 -17.62
N THR A 513 40.57 -23.33 -16.41
CA THR A 513 41.94 -23.16 -15.95
C THR A 513 42.92 -23.95 -16.82
N SER A 514 42.61 -25.21 -17.10
CA SER A 514 43.39 -26.09 -17.95
C SER A 514 43.45 -25.60 -19.40
N TYR A 515 42.31 -25.15 -19.93
CA TYR A 515 42.23 -24.59 -21.28
C TYR A 515 43.08 -23.32 -21.41
N MET A 516 42.99 -22.39 -20.50
CA MET A 516 43.75 -21.12 -20.50
C MET A 516 45.24 -21.32 -20.25
N ALA A 517 45.66 -22.43 -19.62
CA ALA A 517 47.06 -22.77 -19.46
C ALA A 517 47.72 -23.29 -20.77
N THR A 518 46.92 -23.84 -21.68
CA THR A 518 47.39 -24.47 -22.93
C THR A 518 47.07 -23.65 -24.18
N HIS A 519 46.20 -22.66 -24.10
CA HIS A 519 45.77 -21.81 -25.22
C HIS A 519 45.91 -20.32 -24.84
N THR A 520 45.96 -19.44 -25.86
CA THR A 520 45.87 -17.98 -25.59
C THR A 520 44.51 -17.63 -25.05
N PRO A 521 44.39 -17.13 -23.80
CA PRO A 521 43.11 -16.83 -23.19
C PRO A 521 42.39 -15.70 -23.92
N ARG A 522 41.10 -15.84 -24.11
CA ARG A 522 40.20 -14.81 -24.62
C ARG A 522 39.42 -14.17 -23.44
N ALA A 523 38.90 -12.96 -23.63
CA ALA A 523 38.09 -12.30 -22.62
C ALA A 523 36.89 -13.16 -22.15
N VAL A 524 36.25 -13.88 -23.10
CA VAL A 524 35.11 -14.75 -22.80
C VAL A 524 35.45 -15.94 -21.91
N ASP A 525 36.68 -16.44 -21.98
CA ASP A 525 37.12 -17.57 -21.15
C ASP A 525 37.22 -17.13 -19.67
N PHE A 526 37.67 -15.90 -19.41
CA PHE A 526 37.69 -15.33 -18.09
C PHE A 526 36.26 -15.01 -17.62
N VAL A 527 35.37 -14.48 -18.48
CA VAL A 527 33.95 -14.23 -18.14
C VAL A 527 33.27 -15.54 -17.73
N GLY A 528 33.48 -16.65 -18.48
CA GLY A 528 32.88 -17.93 -18.15
C GLY A 528 33.34 -18.46 -16.79
N ARG A 529 34.66 -18.41 -16.51
CA ARG A 529 35.18 -18.84 -15.20
C ARG A 529 34.76 -17.93 -14.07
N ALA A 530 34.64 -16.61 -14.30
CA ALA A 530 34.15 -15.66 -13.33
C ALA A 530 32.67 -15.93 -12.95
N MET A 531 31.83 -16.28 -13.92
CA MET A 531 30.45 -16.68 -13.68
C MET A 531 30.35 -17.94 -12.80
N ASP A 532 31.22 -18.92 -13.00
CA ASP A 532 31.29 -20.09 -12.13
C ASP A 532 31.73 -19.71 -10.70
N TYR A 533 32.75 -18.85 -10.56
CA TYR A 533 33.16 -18.32 -9.25
C TYR A 533 32.03 -17.53 -8.55
N MET A 534 31.32 -16.66 -9.28
CA MET A 534 30.15 -15.92 -8.71
C MET A 534 29.08 -16.87 -8.19
N THR A 535 28.79 -17.93 -8.96
CA THR A 535 27.81 -18.95 -8.59
C THR A 535 28.24 -19.72 -7.33
N LEU A 536 29.53 -19.95 -7.13
CA LEU A 536 30.10 -20.55 -5.92
C LEU A 536 30.39 -19.53 -4.81
N ARG A 537 30.04 -18.25 -5.00
CA ARG A 537 30.25 -17.14 -4.06
C ARG A 537 31.72 -16.81 -3.79
N ASP A 538 32.64 -17.22 -4.66
CA ASP A 538 34.05 -16.76 -4.64
C ASP A 538 34.19 -15.46 -5.45
N TYR A 539 33.69 -14.37 -4.87
CA TYR A 539 33.65 -13.09 -5.56
C TYR A 539 35.04 -12.48 -5.78
N ASP A 540 36.03 -12.82 -4.95
CA ASP A 540 37.41 -12.35 -5.12
C ASP A 540 38.07 -12.95 -6.36
N ALA A 541 37.87 -14.23 -6.60
CA ALA A 541 38.33 -14.90 -7.81
C ALA A 541 37.57 -14.39 -9.06
N ALA A 542 36.26 -14.20 -8.93
CA ALA A 542 35.42 -13.66 -9.99
C ALA A 542 35.87 -12.25 -10.43
N ILE A 543 36.09 -11.33 -9.48
CA ILE A 543 36.56 -9.96 -9.78
C ILE A 543 37.90 -9.96 -10.49
N LYS A 544 38.87 -10.81 -10.05
CA LYS A 544 40.17 -10.93 -10.71
C LYS A 544 40.06 -11.40 -12.17
N ASP A 545 39.17 -12.35 -12.43
CA ASP A 545 38.95 -12.83 -13.80
C ASP A 545 38.25 -11.75 -14.65
N LEU A 546 37.28 -11.02 -14.10
CA LEU A 546 36.63 -9.93 -14.80
C LEU A 546 37.56 -8.74 -15.06
N ASP A 547 38.52 -8.46 -14.17
CA ASP A 547 39.58 -7.50 -14.42
C ASP A 547 40.47 -7.92 -15.62
N ARG A 548 40.78 -9.20 -15.73
CA ARG A 548 41.51 -9.74 -16.87
C ARG A 548 40.71 -9.69 -18.18
N ALA A 549 39.40 -10.00 -18.09
CA ALA A 549 38.51 -9.91 -19.24
C ALA A 549 38.41 -8.46 -19.77
N ILE A 550 38.26 -7.47 -18.88
CA ILE A 550 38.25 -6.05 -19.24
C ILE A 550 39.59 -5.59 -19.83
N ALA A 551 40.73 -6.05 -19.26
CA ALA A 551 42.04 -5.70 -19.78
C ALA A 551 42.26 -6.24 -21.22
N LEU A 552 41.63 -7.36 -21.56
CA LEU A 552 41.67 -7.93 -22.92
C LEU A 552 40.65 -7.28 -23.86
N LYS A 553 39.48 -6.90 -23.34
CA LYS A 553 38.39 -6.32 -24.11
C LYS A 553 37.60 -5.35 -23.26
N ASN A 554 37.88 -4.05 -23.40
CA ASN A 554 37.30 -2.98 -22.56
C ASN A 554 36.06 -2.32 -23.18
N ASP A 555 35.61 -2.77 -24.34
CA ASP A 555 34.46 -2.25 -25.08
C ASP A 555 33.19 -3.11 -24.95
N TYR A 556 33.12 -3.95 -23.91
CA TYR A 556 32.02 -4.87 -23.71
C TYR A 556 31.28 -4.57 -22.38
N ALA A 557 30.11 -3.95 -22.48
CA ALA A 557 29.33 -3.48 -21.34
C ALA A 557 29.03 -4.57 -20.31
N LEU A 558 28.70 -5.78 -20.78
CA LEU A 558 28.37 -6.93 -19.94
C LEU A 558 29.44 -7.25 -18.89
N THR A 559 30.74 -7.13 -19.25
CA THR A 559 31.84 -7.47 -18.33
C THR A 559 31.89 -6.50 -17.14
N TYR A 560 31.55 -5.22 -17.36
CA TYR A 560 31.45 -4.23 -16.29
C TYR A 560 30.23 -4.48 -15.40
N ILE A 561 29.07 -4.85 -15.98
CA ILE A 561 27.89 -5.22 -15.20
C ILE A 561 28.20 -6.42 -14.29
N LEU A 562 28.81 -7.47 -14.82
CA LEU A 562 29.20 -8.65 -14.03
C LEU A 562 30.16 -8.29 -12.90
N ARG A 563 31.13 -7.39 -13.15
CA ARG A 563 32.05 -6.97 -12.10
C ARG A 563 31.38 -6.12 -11.03
N ALA A 564 30.46 -5.26 -11.43
CA ALA A 564 29.60 -4.52 -10.49
C ALA A 564 28.78 -5.46 -9.59
N GLN A 565 28.15 -6.47 -10.17
CA GLN A 565 27.40 -7.49 -9.42
C GLN A 565 28.30 -8.30 -8.48
N ALA A 566 29.47 -8.75 -8.94
CA ALA A 566 30.41 -9.46 -8.08
C ALA A 566 30.89 -8.62 -6.88
N ARG A 567 31.16 -7.33 -7.09
CA ARG A 567 31.54 -6.38 -6.03
C ARG A 567 30.39 -6.11 -5.08
N HIS A 568 29.16 -5.96 -5.59
CA HIS A 568 27.96 -5.76 -4.79
C HIS A 568 27.68 -6.96 -3.88
N HIS A 569 27.73 -8.18 -4.42
CA HIS A 569 27.57 -9.38 -3.61
C HIS A 569 28.68 -9.54 -2.56
N LYS A 570 29.92 -9.22 -2.91
CA LYS A 570 31.01 -9.20 -1.92
C LYS A 570 30.76 -8.19 -0.80
N LEU A 571 30.22 -7.01 -1.12
CA LEU A 571 29.88 -5.96 -0.15
C LEU A 571 28.77 -6.38 0.81
N SER A 572 27.86 -7.24 0.33
CA SER A 572 26.70 -7.76 1.08
C SER A 572 27.04 -8.93 2.00
N LEU A 573 28.22 -9.55 1.86
CA LEU A 573 28.67 -10.60 2.77
C LEU A 573 28.92 -10.02 4.17
N PRO A 574 28.63 -10.80 5.25
CA PRO A 574 29.05 -10.43 6.58
C PRO A 574 30.56 -10.15 6.57
N ALA A 575 30.94 -9.01 7.08
CA ALA A 575 32.38 -8.71 7.21
C ALA A 575 33.01 -9.83 8.06
N ASP A 576 34.05 -10.50 7.51
CA ASP A 576 34.92 -11.30 8.34
C ASP A 576 35.42 -10.39 9.46
N ASP A 577 35.03 -10.70 10.70
CA ASP A 577 35.53 -10.02 11.89
C ASP A 577 37.02 -10.35 12.05
N LYS A 578 37.85 -9.81 11.14
CA LYS A 578 39.28 -9.76 11.37
C LYS A 578 39.48 -8.82 12.55
N GLU A 579 39.78 -9.41 13.68
CA GLU A 579 40.15 -8.72 14.90
C GLU A 579 41.09 -7.56 14.55
N GLY A 580 40.66 -6.31 14.77
CA GLY A 580 41.48 -5.12 14.66
C GLY A 580 41.08 -4.04 13.66
N THR A 581 40.05 -4.24 12.82
CA THR A 581 39.61 -3.17 11.90
C THR A 581 38.59 -2.26 12.60
N ASP A 582 38.90 -0.98 12.76
CA ASP A 582 38.00 -0.01 13.39
C ASP A 582 36.76 0.30 12.49
N ALA A 583 35.69 0.82 13.11
CA ALA A 583 34.44 1.14 12.42
C ALA A 583 34.64 2.18 11.29
N THR A 584 35.59 3.10 11.46
CA THR A 584 35.91 4.17 10.50
C THR A 584 36.55 3.60 9.25
N THR A 585 37.50 2.68 9.41
CA THR A 585 38.17 2.00 8.29
C THR A 585 37.19 1.10 7.53
N ARG A 586 36.29 0.40 8.24
CA ARG A 586 35.20 -0.38 7.60
C ARG A 586 34.27 0.49 6.78
N THR A 587 33.86 1.63 7.30
CA THR A 587 33.02 2.58 6.59
C THR A 587 33.70 3.14 5.34
N ALA A 588 34.99 3.52 5.47
CA ALA A 588 35.79 4.01 4.34
C ALA A 588 35.95 2.96 3.23
N LEU A 589 36.17 1.69 3.61
CA LEU A 589 36.29 0.57 2.65
C LEU A 589 34.95 0.33 1.92
N ARG A 590 33.83 0.37 2.65
CA ARG A 590 32.49 0.26 2.03
C ARG A 590 32.25 1.37 1.01
N HIS A 591 32.56 2.61 1.36
CA HIS A 591 32.44 3.75 0.44
C HIS A 591 33.36 3.60 -0.79
N ALA A 592 34.59 3.10 -0.62
CA ALA A 592 35.48 2.85 -1.75
C ALA A 592 34.91 1.79 -2.70
N THR A 593 34.43 0.67 -2.15
CA THR A 593 33.79 -0.40 -2.96
C THR A 593 32.53 0.10 -3.65
N TYR A 594 31.72 0.91 -2.96
CA TYR A 594 30.53 1.54 -3.55
C TYR A 594 30.88 2.37 -4.78
N ASN A 595 31.91 3.22 -4.68
CA ASN A 595 32.39 4.03 -5.81
C ASN A 595 32.94 3.19 -6.97
N GLU A 596 33.56 2.04 -6.67
CA GLU A 596 34.02 1.11 -7.70
C GLU A 596 32.83 0.46 -8.44
N ILE A 597 31.78 0.07 -7.71
CA ILE A 597 30.55 -0.47 -8.29
C ILE A 597 29.89 0.58 -9.21
N LEU A 598 29.74 1.80 -8.71
CA LEU A 598 29.17 2.90 -9.48
C LEU A 598 29.97 3.19 -10.75
N SER A 599 31.32 3.20 -10.65
CA SER A 599 32.19 3.37 -11.80
C SER A 599 32.02 2.26 -12.86
N ASP A 600 31.82 1.01 -12.44
CA ASP A 600 31.56 -0.09 -13.35
C ASP A 600 30.21 0.08 -14.06
N LEU A 601 29.14 0.42 -13.33
CA LEU A 601 27.83 0.68 -13.94
C LEU A 601 27.88 1.88 -14.89
N ASP A 602 28.62 2.94 -14.56
CA ASP A 602 28.81 4.10 -15.43
C ASP A 602 29.59 3.74 -16.72
N ASN A 603 30.60 2.87 -16.62
CA ASN A 603 31.30 2.36 -17.79
C ASN A 603 30.40 1.50 -18.66
N ALA A 604 29.58 0.64 -18.07
CA ALA A 604 28.58 -0.16 -18.78
C ALA A 604 27.58 0.74 -19.52
N LEU A 605 27.05 1.75 -18.86
CA LEU A 605 26.07 2.71 -19.42
C LEU A 605 26.69 3.66 -20.46
N ARG A 606 27.97 3.96 -20.36
CA ARG A 606 28.70 4.70 -21.40
C ARG A 606 28.84 3.86 -22.69
N LEU A 607 28.99 2.54 -22.57
CA LEU A 607 29.09 1.63 -23.72
C LEU A 607 27.70 1.28 -24.28
N ASP A 608 26.71 1.08 -23.42
CA ASP A 608 25.30 0.83 -23.78
C ASP A 608 24.35 1.69 -22.95
N PRO A 609 24.04 2.93 -23.37
CA PRO A 609 23.11 3.82 -22.68
C PRO A 609 21.66 3.31 -22.65
N THR A 610 21.34 2.31 -23.49
CA THR A 610 19.97 1.75 -23.60
C THR A 610 19.79 0.50 -22.74
N ASN A 611 20.71 0.20 -21.85
CA ASN A 611 20.62 -0.94 -20.95
C ASN A 611 19.76 -0.60 -19.73
N ALA A 612 18.48 -0.98 -19.77
CA ALA A 612 17.52 -0.74 -18.69
C ALA A 612 17.95 -1.39 -17.37
N PHE A 613 18.59 -2.55 -17.42
CA PHE A 613 19.00 -3.30 -16.23
C PHE A 613 20.18 -2.62 -15.52
N ALA A 614 21.16 -2.13 -16.27
CA ALA A 614 22.26 -1.37 -15.68
C ALA A 614 21.78 -0.03 -15.05
N TRP A 615 20.80 0.65 -15.65
CA TRP A 615 20.16 1.81 -15.02
C TRP A 615 19.40 1.42 -13.73
N TYR A 616 18.72 0.29 -13.74
CA TYR A 616 17.99 -0.21 -12.59
C TYR A 616 18.93 -0.63 -11.45
N ASP A 617 20.00 -1.37 -11.74
CA ASP A 617 21.01 -1.78 -10.75
C ASP A 617 21.69 -0.55 -10.11
N LYS A 618 21.97 0.47 -10.93
CA LYS A 618 22.48 1.77 -10.44
C LYS A 618 21.50 2.43 -9.47
N ALA A 619 20.21 2.38 -9.79
CA ALA A 619 19.18 2.90 -8.90
C ALA A 619 19.06 2.11 -7.59
N CYS A 620 19.13 0.78 -7.64
CA CYS A 620 19.15 -0.06 -6.43
C CYS A 620 20.34 0.31 -5.52
N LEU A 621 21.53 0.52 -6.12
CA LEU A 621 22.69 0.98 -5.38
C LEU A 621 22.47 2.34 -4.69
N TYR A 622 21.83 3.28 -5.36
CA TYR A 622 21.46 4.58 -4.77
C TYR A 622 20.42 4.46 -3.65
N ILE A 623 19.41 3.57 -3.80
CA ILE A 623 18.41 3.28 -2.75
C ILE A 623 19.08 2.76 -1.48
N GLU A 624 20.00 1.80 -1.61
CA GLU A 624 20.78 1.22 -0.51
C GLU A 624 21.63 2.26 0.23
N SER A 625 22.03 3.32 -0.48
CA SER A 625 22.83 4.43 0.05
C SER A 625 22.01 5.63 0.55
N GLY A 626 20.67 5.58 0.40
CA GLY A 626 19.78 6.66 0.80
C GLY A 626 19.81 7.89 -0.11
N LEU A 627 20.32 7.74 -1.34
CA LEU A 627 20.38 8.81 -2.36
C LEU A 627 19.12 8.77 -3.25
N ASP A 628 17.98 9.19 -2.66
CA ASP A 628 16.65 9.01 -3.25
C ASP A 628 16.46 9.76 -4.58
N SER A 629 17.01 10.94 -4.71
CA SER A 629 16.88 11.77 -5.92
C SER A 629 17.62 11.15 -7.10
N GLU A 630 18.84 10.67 -6.86
CA GLU A 630 19.68 10.00 -7.86
C GLU A 630 19.09 8.64 -8.25
N ALA A 631 18.54 7.92 -7.26
CA ALA A 631 17.82 6.68 -7.50
C ALA A 631 16.62 6.89 -8.41
N LEU A 632 15.82 7.94 -8.15
CA LEU A 632 14.64 8.27 -8.94
C LEU A 632 14.98 8.61 -10.39
N GLU A 633 16.07 9.36 -10.62
CA GLU A 633 16.54 9.67 -11.97
C GLU A 633 16.95 8.38 -12.73
N ALA A 634 17.70 7.51 -12.09
CA ALA A 634 18.15 6.26 -12.69
C ALA A 634 16.97 5.30 -12.99
N ILE A 635 16.01 5.18 -12.06
CA ILE A 635 14.79 4.36 -12.28
C ILE A 635 13.95 4.91 -13.43
N ASN A 636 13.78 6.22 -13.52
CA ASN A 636 13.04 6.83 -14.63
C ASN A 636 13.65 6.45 -15.98
N ARG A 637 14.99 6.46 -16.08
CA ARG A 637 15.68 5.99 -17.29
C ARG A 637 15.44 4.51 -17.58
N ALA A 638 15.46 3.65 -16.54
CA ALA A 638 15.16 2.23 -16.72
C ALA A 638 13.74 2.00 -17.27
N ILE A 639 12.74 2.71 -16.71
CA ILE A 639 11.34 2.61 -17.14
C ILE A 639 11.10 3.21 -18.54
N GLU A 640 11.78 4.32 -18.88
CA GLU A 640 11.71 4.92 -20.24
C GLU A 640 12.19 3.94 -21.31
N ILE A 641 13.20 3.10 -21.00
CA ILE A 641 13.74 2.11 -21.92
C ILE A 641 12.88 0.84 -21.93
N LYS A 642 12.35 0.45 -20.77
CA LYS A 642 11.56 -0.77 -20.56
C LYS A 642 10.30 -0.47 -19.75
N ASP A 643 9.18 -0.24 -20.43
CA ASP A 643 7.90 0.17 -19.87
C ASP A 643 7.07 -0.95 -19.20
N ASP A 644 7.54 -2.19 -19.27
CA ASP A 644 6.99 -3.36 -18.60
C ASP A 644 7.90 -3.90 -17.47
N PHE A 645 8.79 -3.04 -16.93
CA PHE A 645 9.75 -3.42 -15.89
C PHE A 645 9.10 -3.30 -14.49
N GLY A 646 8.48 -4.37 -14.03
CA GLY A 646 7.70 -4.39 -12.78
C GLY A 646 8.48 -3.99 -11.54
N GLU A 647 9.70 -4.50 -11.38
CA GLU A 647 10.58 -4.21 -10.24
C GLU A 647 10.99 -2.72 -10.21
N ALA A 648 11.18 -2.11 -11.37
CA ALA A 648 11.49 -0.69 -11.45
C ALA A 648 10.30 0.17 -11.02
N PHE A 649 9.08 -0.18 -11.43
CA PHE A 649 7.87 0.48 -10.92
C PHE A 649 7.70 0.31 -9.42
N PHE A 650 7.97 -0.90 -8.89
CA PHE A 650 7.91 -1.14 -7.45
C PHE A 650 8.88 -0.23 -6.69
N ASN A 651 10.14 -0.21 -7.08
CA ASN A 651 11.16 0.61 -6.42
C ASN A 651 10.91 2.10 -6.57
N ARG A 652 10.39 2.57 -7.71
CA ARG A 652 9.98 3.97 -7.88
C ARG A 652 8.78 4.33 -7.00
N GLY A 653 7.79 3.44 -6.92
CA GLY A 653 6.65 3.59 -6.02
C GLY A 653 7.09 3.66 -4.55
N TYR A 654 8.01 2.78 -4.14
CA TYR A 654 8.61 2.79 -2.81
C TYR A 654 9.35 4.11 -2.51
N LEU A 655 10.13 4.65 -3.47
CA LEU A 655 10.80 5.94 -3.34
C LEU A 655 9.81 7.08 -3.20
N TYR A 656 8.77 7.14 -4.04
CA TYR A 656 7.74 8.18 -3.95
C TYR A 656 7.04 8.17 -2.59
N MET A 657 6.80 7.00 -2.01
CA MET A 657 6.25 6.90 -0.65
C MET A 657 7.19 7.50 0.38
N ARG A 658 8.48 7.11 0.34
CA ARG A 658 9.50 7.63 1.27
C ARG A 658 9.66 9.16 1.16
N MET A 659 9.44 9.71 -0.04
CA MET A 659 9.46 11.15 -0.30
C MET A 659 8.12 11.86 -0.02
N GLY A 660 7.08 11.14 0.45
CA GLY A 660 5.77 11.72 0.77
C GLY A 660 4.83 11.94 -0.42
N ASN A 661 5.21 11.51 -1.63
CA ASN A 661 4.34 11.58 -2.82
C ASN A 661 3.47 10.33 -2.95
N THR A 662 2.48 10.21 -2.06
CA THR A 662 1.61 9.02 -1.96
C THR A 662 0.83 8.73 -3.23
N LYS A 663 0.41 9.78 -3.96
CA LYS A 663 -0.37 9.61 -5.21
C LYS A 663 0.45 8.97 -6.33
N ALA A 664 1.67 9.43 -6.54
CA ALA A 664 2.57 8.85 -7.55
C ALA A 664 3.02 7.44 -7.12
N GLY A 665 3.31 7.27 -5.82
CA GLY A 665 3.65 5.98 -5.25
C GLY A 665 2.55 4.93 -5.45
N ALA A 666 1.30 5.29 -5.19
CA ALA A 666 0.17 4.40 -5.39
C ALA A 666 0.00 3.97 -6.86
N ALA A 667 0.17 4.90 -7.82
CA ALA A 667 0.08 4.58 -9.24
C ALA A 667 1.17 3.58 -9.69
N ASP A 668 2.42 3.80 -9.26
CA ASP A 668 3.53 2.92 -9.60
C ASP A 668 3.40 1.53 -8.93
N LEU A 669 2.94 1.48 -7.68
CA LEU A 669 2.70 0.21 -6.99
C LEU A 669 1.54 -0.56 -7.62
N GLY A 670 0.47 0.11 -8.04
CA GLY A 670 -0.61 -0.50 -8.82
C GLY A 670 -0.08 -1.11 -10.12
N ARG A 671 0.80 -0.38 -10.84
CA ARG A 671 1.43 -0.89 -12.06
C ARG A 671 2.38 -2.06 -11.79
N ALA A 672 3.20 -2.00 -10.74
CA ALA A 672 4.06 -3.11 -10.34
C ALA A 672 3.24 -4.37 -9.99
N GLY A 673 2.14 -4.20 -9.25
CA GLY A 673 1.22 -5.28 -8.92
C GLY A 673 0.53 -5.87 -10.16
N GLU A 674 0.11 -5.05 -11.11
CA GLU A 674 -0.41 -5.50 -12.41
C GLU A 674 0.64 -6.33 -13.16
N LEU A 675 1.91 -5.95 -13.11
CA LEU A 675 3.01 -6.72 -13.69
C LEU A 675 3.40 -7.96 -12.87
N GLY A 676 2.74 -8.20 -11.73
CA GLY A 676 2.87 -9.42 -10.93
C GLY A 676 3.96 -9.38 -9.86
N VAL A 677 4.52 -8.20 -9.56
CA VAL A 677 5.58 -8.08 -8.55
C VAL A 677 5.02 -8.38 -7.16
N PRO A 678 5.57 -9.34 -6.41
CA PRO A 678 5.10 -9.68 -5.08
C PRO A 678 5.21 -8.49 -4.12
N GLY A 679 4.22 -8.35 -3.23
CA GLY A 679 4.20 -7.31 -2.20
C GLY A 679 3.75 -5.92 -2.66
N ALA A 680 3.59 -5.67 -3.97
CA ALA A 680 3.18 -4.37 -4.49
C ALA A 680 1.81 -3.92 -3.93
N TYR A 681 0.81 -4.79 -3.97
CA TYR A 681 -0.51 -4.48 -3.41
C TYR A 681 -0.52 -4.42 -1.87
N ASN A 682 0.38 -5.17 -1.20
CA ASN A 682 0.53 -5.07 0.25
C ASN A 682 1.06 -3.69 0.66
N LEU A 683 2.01 -3.16 -0.12
CA LEU A 683 2.55 -1.82 0.10
C LEU A 683 1.52 -0.74 -0.27
N LEU A 684 0.79 -0.92 -1.38
CA LEU A 684 -0.29 -0.04 -1.80
C LEU A 684 -1.36 0.11 -0.71
N LYS A 685 -1.77 -1.01 -0.10
CA LYS A 685 -2.77 -1.02 0.97
C LYS A 685 -2.36 -0.23 2.22
N ARG A 686 -1.07 -0.18 2.55
CA ARG A 686 -0.56 0.63 3.66
C ARG A 686 -0.67 2.14 3.40
N LEU A 687 -0.82 2.55 2.14
CA LEU A 687 -0.99 3.95 1.75
C LEU A 687 -2.42 4.45 1.86
N THR A 688 -3.37 3.55 1.77
CA THR A 688 -4.81 3.88 1.74
C THR A 688 -5.44 3.86 3.13
N GLN A 689 -4.67 3.50 4.16
CA GLN A 689 -5.03 3.58 5.58
C GLN A 689 -4.42 4.82 6.24
#